data_8ed251e3997eee5de04f6f60c9ed9dc1
#
_entry.id   8ed251e3997eee5de04f6f60c9ed9dc1
#
_cell.length_a   1.000
_cell.length_b   1.000
_cell.length_c   1.000
_cell.angle_alpha   90.00
_cell.angle_beta   90.00
_cell.angle_gamma   90.00
#
_symmetry.space_group_name_H-M   'P 1'
#
loop_
_entity.id
_entity.type
_entity.pdbx_description
1 polymer ?
#
loop_
_entity_poly.entity_id
_entity_poly.type
_entity_poly.pdbx_seq_one_letter_code
_entity_poly.pdbx_strand_id
1 'polypeptide(L)'
;MSSAGTRTMQHIKWLDECDAESAPLVGGKAVSLGALAAHGLEVPPAFAITTEAYRTSLAAHGLEPRIAELLAGTGATSDNRAASEQITSLFEPGLMHAGVAREILDAYRRLGSGQPVAVAVRSSATADYAAEVSFAGHQETYFWIRGEDELLRHVVRCWASLFTPQAISYLSRFDVPADGLAMGVVVQEMVPADATGVMTTLNPATGDATQIYVESAYGLREGVARGDVGSDRFWVDKQSLAVRADEINPKHQAHWFDPEAGEVQLVDVPAGDRERASLTSEEVRAIAEHGRRVEDAFGAPMDIEWAIVGTGIPRRIALVQARPETVWSQRARVPTSDDVGAAAAGDDWDPLHLPGAPELHWSRDNVGEAIPGVASPLGWSIWGSVGDREMREVAYRLGAMSRRERDSSTPDREIMHIFYGRAAIQIEYVATLGDRLPGTTGQDAVKGLLGEVPEDMSFRPTNRRYPIIAWRLPWVFVTSPRRVRQLAAETDSWWQAQIKALPARDLAASRATFQDAVGRFEQALTIHTVCLLSVVQPLYQALAELIETAGVGELAVLSGSGGAEMAIVSDLWRASRGEIDLDEVVCNHGFHGPMEGEISSRVWREDRSSLERVLKDYAARPESAAPLHREAAARQLRPKQQREVLAALPRARRPAARALLALAASRILLRGIGKRAFLQSLDVVRASARRMGECLVAERRLADQDDVFYLTLDELTSTLPDDVQELVARRRQRRRDYERLSIPESWTGTPAAVPLDAGDADAEGDVVSGIGVSSGIVEGVARVVTDPGFTEVLTDEVLVASTTDPSWSSIMFVSSALVVDIGGALSHAAVVARELGLPCVVNTRNGTRTIRTGDRVRVDGNAGTVEILRRASSDKTEGPGELITERGAASRKDAPPA
;
A
#
# COMPACT_ATOMS: atom_id res chain seq x y z
N MET A 1 -14.22 -30.53 -48.83
CA MET A 1 -15.41 -30.65 -47.96
C MET A 1 -14.99 -31.35 -46.70
N SER A 2 -14.56 -30.60 -45.72
CA SER A 2 -14.13 -31.12 -44.41
C SER A 2 -15.37 -31.16 -43.53
N SER A 3 -15.68 -32.32 -42.97
CA SER A 3 -16.80 -32.53 -42.05
C SER A 3 -16.51 -31.77 -40.73
N ALA A 4 -17.19 -30.66 -40.55
CA ALA A 4 -17.33 -30.04 -39.27
C ALA A 4 -18.10 -31.01 -38.35
N GLY A 5 -17.41 -31.72 -37.47
CA GLY A 5 -18.04 -32.52 -36.44
C GLY A 5 -18.85 -31.58 -35.55
N THR A 6 -20.13 -31.86 -35.46
CA THR A 6 -21.06 -31.20 -34.49
C THR A 6 -20.54 -31.53 -33.11
N ARG A 7 -19.80 -30.59 -32.44
CA ARG A 7 -19.49 -30.67 -31.03
C ARG A 7 -20.83 -30.65 -30.31
N THR A 8 -21.24 -31.76 -29.71
CA THR A 8 -22.41 -31.80 -28.81
C THR A 8 -22.08 -30.85 -27.64
N MET A 9 -22.85 -29.78 -27.50
CA MET A 9 -22.71 -28.87 -26.35
C MET A 9 -23.02 -29.63 -25.06
N GLN A 10 -22.10 -29.76 -24.18
CA GLN A 10 -22.24 -30.45 -22.90
C GLN A 10 -22.45 -29.43 -21.81
N HIS A 11 -23.65 -29.31 -21.24
CA HIS A 11 -23.97 -28.34 -20.19
C HIS A 11 -23.63 -28.80 -18.78
N ILE A 12 -23.47 -30.12 -18.58
CA ILE A 12 -23.18 -30.75 -17.31
C ILE A 12 -21.94 -31.63 -17.42
N LYS A 13 -21.05 -31.56 -16.41
CA LYS A 13 -19.95 -32.50 -16.21
C LYS A 13 -19.96 -33.03 -14.78
N TRP A 14 -19.76 -34.32 -14.60
CA TRP A 14 -19.53 -34.91 -13.29
C TRP A 14 -18.09 -34.74 -12.82
N LEU A 15 -17.80 -34.86 -11.52
CA LEU A 15 -16.44 -34.62 -11.00
C LEU A 15 -15.38 -35.49 -11.63
N ASP A 16 -15.71 -36.73 -11.94
CA ASP A 16 -14.82 -37.69 -12.63
C ASP A 16 -14.51 -37.32 -14.10
N GLU A 17 -15.22 -36.36 -14.64
CA GLU A 17 -15.01 -35.77 -15.97
C GLU A 17 -14.32 -34.40 -15.92
N CYS A 18 -14.03 -33.87 -14.69
CA CYS A 18 -13.45 -32.56 -14.46
C CYS A 18 -11.94 -32.66 -14.26
N ASP A 19 -11.18 -32.46 -15.31
CA ASP A 19 -9.72 -32.45 -15.36
C ASP A 19 -9.16 -31.08 -15.75
N ALA A 20 -7.86 -30.96 -15.87
CA ALA A 20 -7.18 -29.71 -16.25
C ALA A 20 -7.59 -29.20 -17.64
N GLU A 21 -7.88 -30.09 -18.59
CA GLU A 21 -8.29 -29.72 -19.95
C GLU A 21 -9.70 -29.13 -19.97
N SER A 22 -10.53 -29.49 -18.99
CA SER A 22 -11.90 -28.98 -18.85
C SER A 22 -12.00 -27.65 -18.11
N ALA A 23 -10.89 -27.10 -17.59
CA ALA A 23 -10.84 -25.83 -16.85
C ALA A 23 -11.57 -24.66 -17.55
N PRO A 24 -11.45 -24.43 -18.88
CA PRO A 24 -12.19 -23.37 -19.57
C PRO A 24 -13.71 -23.58 -19.59
N LEU A 25 -14.18 -24.80 -19.33
CA LEU A 25 -15.60 -25.16 -19.33
C LEU A 25 -16.22 -25.16 -17.93
N VAL A 26 -15.48 -25.63 -16.92
CA VAL A 26 -16.04 -25.87 -15.59
C VAL A 26 -15.46 -24.97 -14.49
N GLY A 27 -14.36 -24.26 -14.78
CA GLY A 27 -13.65 -23.39 -13.83
C GLY A 27 -12.79 -24.15 -12.81
N GLY A 28 -11.97 -23.40 -12.09
CA GLY A 28 -10.93 -23.93 -11.21
C GLY A 28 -11.44 -24.76 -10.02
N LYS A 29 -12.58 -24.42 -9.42
CA LYS A 29 -13.14 -25.18 -8.29
C LYS A 29 -13.57 -26.59 -8.70
N ALA A 30 -14.21 -26.74 -9.87
CA ALA A 30 -14.63 -28.04 -10.35
C ALA A 30 -13.42 -28.93 -10.69
N VAL A 31 -12.41 -28.37 -11.36
CA VAL A 31 -11.16 -29.08 -11.66
C VAL A 31 -10.46 -29.55 -10.39
N SER A 32 -10.35 -28.69 -9.39
CA SER A 32 -9.72 -29.04 -8.11
C SER A 32 -10.45 -30.17 -7.40
N LEU A 33 -11.80 -30.12 -7.32
CA LEU A 33 -12.58 -31.22 -6.72
C LEU A 33 -12.47 -32.52 -7.52
N GLY A 34 -12.44 -32.45 -8.85
CA GLY A 34 -12.22 -33.61 -9.71
C GLY A 34 -10.85 -34.24 -9.50
N ALA A 35 -9.79 -33.43 -9.37
CA ALA A 35 -8.44 -33.89 -9.05
C ALA A 35 -8.38 -34.56 -7.67
N LEU A 36 -9.01 -34.01 -6.62
CA LEU A 36 -9.09 -34.64 -5.30
C LEU A 36 -9.74 -36.03 -5.41
N ALA A 37 -10.88 -36.14 -6.09
CA ALA A 37 -11.59 -37.41 -6.28
C ALA A 37 -10.74 -38.43 -7.07
N ALA A 38 -10.04 -37.99 -8.12
CA ALA A 38 -9.14 -38.85 -8.91
C ALA A 38 -7.96 -39.40 -8.10
N HIS A 39 -7.49 -38.70 -7.05
CA HIS A 39 -6.46 -39.16 -6.13
C HIS A 39 -7.01 -40.00 -4.96
N GLY A 40 -8.28 -40.40 -5.01
CA GLY A 40 -8.91 -41.25 -4.02
C GLY A 40 -9.12 -40.56 -2.67
N LEU A 41 -9.25 -39.24 -2.66
CA LEU A 41 -9.62 -38.44 -1.50
C LEU A 41 -11.14 -38.34 -1.41
N GLU A 42 -11.67 -38.29 -0.20
CA GLU A 42 -13.12 -38.27 0.00
C GLU A 42 -13.68 -36.87 -0.25
N VAL A 43 -14.42 -36.71 -1.35
CA VAL A 43 -15.06 -35.46 -1.77
C VAL A 43 -16.58 -35.70 -1.80
N PRO A 44 -17.41 -34.80 -1.27
CA PRO A 44 -18.86 -34.89 -1.41
C PRO A 44 -19.27 -34.97 -2.88
N PRO A 45 -20.26 -35.81 -3.25
CA PRO A 45 -20.75 -35.90 -4.62
C PRO A 45 -21.13 -34.55 -5.19
N ALA A 46 -20.73 -34.30 -6.46
CA ALA A 46 -20.99 -33.03 -7.13
C ALA A 46 -21.01 -33.16 -8.65
N PHE A 47 -21.58 -32.17 -9.31
CA PHE A 47 -21.47 -31.95 -10.75
C PHE A 47 -21.20 -30.48 -11.03
N ALA A 48 -20.61 -30.20 -12.19
CA ALA A 48 -20.35 -28.85 -12.69
C ALA A 48 -21.33 -28.49 -13.82
N ILE A 49 -21.88 -27.29 -13.73
CA ILE A 49 -22.60 -26.64 -14.81
C ILE A 49 -21.59 -25.85 -15.61
N THR A 50 -21.48 -26.11 -16.91
CA THR A 50 -20.41 -25.57 -17.74
C THR A 50 -20.66 -24.11 -18.14
N THR A 51 -19.59 -23.44 -18.59
CA THR A 51 -19.68 -22.09 -19.18
C THR A 51 -20.55 -22.07 -20.46
N GLU A 52 -20.70 -23.21 -21.15
CA GLU A 52 -21.62 -23.33 -22.30
C GLU A 52 -23.09 -23.19 -21.88
N ALA A 53 -23.47 -23.68 -20.69
CA ALA A 53 -24.81 -23.48 -20.13
C ALA A 53 -25.10 -21.99 -19.88
N TYR A 54 -24.12 -21.25 -19.37
CA TYR A 54 -24.17 -19.80 -19.19
C TYR A 54 -24.37 -19.10 -20.56
N ARG A 55 -23.45 -19.35 -21.51
CA ARG A 55 -23.51 -18.74 -22.84
C ARG A 55 -24.81 -19.08 -23.59
N THR A 56 -25.25 -20.34 -23.53
CA THR A 56 -26.52 -20.76 -24.15
C THR A 56 -27.71 -19.99 -23.60
N SER A 57 -27.73 -19.74 -22.27
CA SER A 57 -28.82 -19.00 -21.62
C SER A 57 -28.78 -17.51 -21.98
N LEU A 58 -27.61 -16.85 -21.99
CA LEU A 58 -27.50 -15.45 -22.42
C LEU A 58 -27.85 -15.26 -23.89
N ALA A 59 -27.38 -16.13 -24.78
CA ALA A 59 -27.65 -16.07 -26.21
C ALA A 59 -29.14 -16.22 -26.52
N ALA A 60 -29.85 -17.12 -25.79
CA ALA A 60 -31.28 -17.31 -25.95
C ALA A 60 -32.12 -16.04 -25.70
N HIS A 61 -31.60 -15.13 -24.87
CA HIS A 61 -32.24 -13.86 -24.52
C HIS A 61 -31.56 -12.63 -25.15
N GLY A 62 -30.50 -12.83 -25.97
CA GLY A 62 -29.77 -11.74 -26.63
C GLY A 62 -29.11 -10.75 -25.70
N LEU A 63 -28.65 -11.21 -24.53
CA LEU A 63 -28.13 -10.32 -23.45
C LEU A 63 -26.64 -9.96 -23.58
N GLU A 64 -25.84 -10.77 -24.30
CA GLU A 64 -24.42 -10.52 -24.46
C GLU A 64 -24.07 -9.11 -24.99
N PRO A 65 -24.73 -8.60 -26.08
CA PRO A 65 -24.45 -7.25 -26.56
C PRO A 65 -24.86 -6.17 -25.56
N ARG A 66 -25.94 -6.41 -24.80
CA ARG A 66 -26.43 -5.46 -23.80
C ARG A 66 -25.51 -5.37 -22.60
N ILE A 67 -24.97 -6.50 -22.12
CA ILE A 67 -23.98 -6.54 -21.08
C ILE A 67 -22.70 -5.83 -21.53
N ALA A 68 -22.23 -6.11 -22.74
CA ALA A 68 -21.05 -5.45 -23.31
C ALA A 68 -21.22 -3.93 -23.42
N GLU A 69 -22.40 -3.44 -23.83
CA GLU A 69 -22.72 -2.01 -23.88
C GLU A 69 -22.68 -1.36 -22.49
N LEU A 70 -23.23 -2.02 -21.46
CA LEU A 70 -23.23 -1.51 -20.10
C LEU A 70 -21.82 -1.50 -19.50
N LEU A 71 -20.98 -2.49 -19.82
CA LEU A 71 -19.59 -2.56 -19.38
C LEU A 71 -18.69 -1.55 -20.12
N ALA A 72 -18.96 -1.20 -21.36
CA ALA A 72 -18.19 -0.20 -22.11
C ALA A 72 -18.24 1.21 -21.49
N GLY A 73 -19.25 1.50 -20.67
CA GLY A 73 -19.36 2.75 -19.91
C GLY A 73 -18.70 2.74 -18.54
N THR A 74 -18.05 1.63 -18.15
CA THR A 74 -17.45 1.46 -16.83
C THR A 74 -15.95 1.75 -16.88
N GLY A 75 -15.37 2.12 -15.73
CA GLY A 75 -13.93 2.39 -15.59
C GLY A 75 -13.39 1.91 -14.24
N ALA A 76 -12.07 1.74 -14.15
CA ALA A 76 -11.40 1.30 -12.93
C ALA A 76 -11.62 2.23 -11.72
N THR A 77 -11.99 3.48 -11.98
CA THR A 77 -12.17 4.55 -10.98
C THR A 77 -13.59 5.11 -10.94
N SER A 78 -14.53 4.59 -11.76
CA SER A 78 -15.92 5.02 -11.76
C SER A 78 -16.74 4.27 -10.68
N ASP A 79 -17.81 4.90 -10.20
CA ASP A 79 -18.82 4.19 -9.39
C ASP A 79 -19.56 3.22 -10.30
N ASN A 80 -19.13 1.95 -10.31
CA ASN A 80 -19.68 0.89 -11.13
C ASN A 80 -20.98 0.32 -10.56
N ARG A 81 -21.52 0.88 -9.47
CA ARG A 81 -22.74 0.39 -8.81
C ARG A 81 -23.94 0.42 -9.75
N ALA A 82 -24.15 1.52 -10.47
CA ALA A 82 -25.28 1.64 -11.39
C ALA A 82 -25.19 0.64 -12.56
N ALA A 83 -24.01 0.41 -13.12
CA ALA A 83 -23.77 -0.60 -14.14
C ALA A 83 -24.01 -2.01 -13.59
N SER A 84 -23.51 -2.29 -12.39
CA SER A 84 -23.73 -3.55 -11.68
C SER A 84 -25.22 -3.82 -11.46
N GLU A 85 -25.97 -2.87 -10.92
CA GLU A 85 -27.41 -2.99 -10.68
C GLU A 85 -28.20 -3.22 -11.99
N GLN A 86 -27.85 -2.51 -13.05
CA GLN A 86 -28.48 -2.71 -14.36
C GLN A 86 -28.16 -4.09 -14.95
N ILE A 87 -26.91 -4.55 -14.88
CA ILE A 87 -26.51 -5.85 -15.39
C ILE A 87 -27.13 -6.97 -14.55
N THR A 88 -27.02 -6.91 -13.22
CA THR A 88 -27.56 -7.95 -12.34
C THR A 88 -29.08 -8.06 -12.41
N SER A 89 -29.79 -6.96 -12.69
CA SER A 89 -31.24 -6.98 -12.93
C SER A 89 -31.66 -7.77 -14.18
N LEU A 90 -30.76 -8.05 -15.12
CA LEU A 90 -31.01 -8.90 -16.27
C LEU A 90 -30.99 -10.39 -15.90
N PHE A 91 -30.44 -10.77 -14.76
CA PHE A 91 -30.32 -12.14 -14.29
C PHE A 91 -31.54 -12.56 -13.45
N GLU A 92 -32.70 -12.61 -14.09
CA GLU A 92 -33.93 -13.09 -13.49
C GLU A 92 -34.07 -14.62 -13.58
N PRO A 93 -34.91 -15.27 -12.75
CA PRO A 93 -35.10 -16.73 -12.78
C PRO A 93 -35.54 -17.30 -14.14
N GLY A 94 -36.13 -16.47 -14.99
CA GLY A 94 -36.54 -16.82 -16.37
C GLY A 94 -35.41 -16.80 -17.40
N LEU A 95 -34.22 -16.38 -17.03
CA LEU A 95 -33.04 -16.28 -17.91
C LEU A 95 -32.56 -17.65 -18.42
N MET A 96 -32.74 -18.69 -17.62
CA MET A 96 -32.18 -19.99 -17.92
C MET A 96 -32.89 -20.64 -19.12
N HIS A 97 -32.14 -21.02 -20.13
CA HIS A 97 -32.68 -21.73 -21.30
C HIS A 97 -33.33 -23.06 -20.89
N ALA A 98 -34.55 -23.36 -21.38
CA ALA A 98 -35.35 -24.52 -20.93
C ALA A 98 -34.64 -25.88 -21.09
N GLY A 99 -33.76 -26.02 -22.09
CA GLY A 99 -32.96 -27.23 -22.29
C GLY A 99 -31.89 -27.37 -21.23
N VAL A 100 -31.20 -26.26 -20.89
CA VAL A 100 -30.18 -26.18 -19.82
C VAL A 100 -30.82 -26.48 -18.46
N ALA A 101 -31.96 -25.85 -18.17
CA ALA A 101 -32.66 -26.09 -16.90
C ALA A 101 -32.98 -27.59 -16.71
N ARG A 102 -33.48 -28.26 -17.80
CA ARG A 102 -33.81 -29.69 -17.77
C ARG A 102 -32.57 -30.53 -17.41
N GLU A 103 -31.44 -30.30 -18.09
CA GLU A 103 -30.22 -31.04 -17.85
C GLU A 103 -29.70 -30.84 -16.42
N ILE A 104 -29.78 -29.61 -15.87
CA ILE A 104 -29.40 -29.32 -14.47
C ILE A 104 -30.31 -30.09 -13.49
N LEU A 105 -31.61 -30.06 -13.72
CA LEU A 105 -32.56 -30.77 -12.84
C LEU A 105 -32.41 -32.29 -12.94
N ASP A 106 -32.15 -32.86 -14.09
CA ASP A 106 -31.85 -34.28 -14.25
C ASP A 106 -30.55 -34.67 -13.51
N ALA A 107 -29.50 -33.82 -13.57
CA ALA A 107 -28.28 -34.04 -12.78
C ALA A 107 -28.55 -33.93 -11.26
N TYR A 108 -29.34 -32.96 -10.80
CA TYR A 108 -29.70 -32.80 -9.40
C TYR A 108 -30.49 -33.99 -8.87
N ARG A 109 -31.49 -34.49 -9.65
CA ARG A 109 -32.24 -35.72 -9.27
C ARG A 109 -31.35 -36.93 -9.19
N ARG A 110 -30.38 -37.05 -10.11
CA ARG A 110 -29.37 -38.12 -10.08
C ARG A 110 -28.47 -38.00 -8.84
N LEU A 111 -28.02 -36.78 -8.49
CA LEU A 111 -27.19 -36.52 -7.28
C LEU A 111 -27.94 -37.01 -6.02
N GLY A 112 -29.20 -36.65 -5.86
CA GLY A 112 -30.02 -37.04 -4.69
C GLY A 112 -30.66 -38.43 -4.78
N SER A 113 -30.27 -39.27 -5.77
CA SER A 113 -30.88 -40.60 -5.97
C SER A 113 -32.41 -40.57 -6.04
N GLY A 114 -32.96 -39.51 -6.67
CA GLY A 114 -34.38 -39.27 -6.84
C GLY A 114 -35.09 -38.58 -5.63
N GLN A 115 -34.36 -38.24 -4.59
CA GLN A 115 -34.88 -37.46 -3.45
C GLN A 115 -34.27 -36.03 -3.47
N PRO A 116 -35.01 -35.01 -3.00
CA PRO A 116 -34.45 -33.66 -2.84
C PRO A 116 -33.33 -33.68 -1.80
N VAL A 117 -32.08 -33.48 -2.25
CA VAL A 117 -30.88 -33.37 -1.43
C VAL A 117 -30.52 -31.90 -1.22
N ALA A 118 -29.98 -31.57 -0.07
CA ALA A 118 -29.43 -30.24 0.16
C ALA A 118 -28.08 -30.10 -0.55
N VAL A 119 -27.85 -28.97 -1.24
CA VAL A 119 -26.62 -28.73 -2.00
C VAL A 119 -26.00 -27.35 -1.72
N ALA A 120 -24.71 -27.25 -1.88
CA ALA A 120 -24.01 -25.98 -2.03
C ALA A 120 -23.94 -25.63 -3.52
N VAL A 121 -24.33 -24.40 -3.89
CA VAL A 121 -24.24 -23.85 -5.25
C VAL A 121 -23.11 -22.82 -5.25
N ARG A 122 -22.03 -23.11 -5.98
CA ARG A 122 -20.75 -22.40 -5.86
C ARG A 122 -20.30 -21.89 -7.22
N SER A 123 -20.00 -20.60 -7.33
CA SER A 123 -19.38 -20.04 -8.52
C SER A 123 -18.00 -20.63 -8.78
N SER A 124 -17.69 -20.99 -10.01
CA SER A 124 -16.41 -21.57 -10.45
C SER A 124 -15.91 -20.81 -11.67
N ALA A 125 -15.01 -19.84 -11.45
CA ALA A 125 -14.45 -19.02 -12.52
C ALA A 125 -13.51 -19.83 -13.43
N THR A 126 -13.42 -19.45 -14.71
CA THR A 126 -12.52 -20.09 -15.66
C THR A 126 -11.06 -19.74 -15.43
N ALA A 127 -10.12 -20.58 -15.89
CA ALA A 127 -8.70 -20.50 -15.59
C ALA A 127 -8.02 -19.18 -16.02
N ASP A 128 -8.49 -18.52 -17.07
CA ASP A 128 -7.95 -17.24 -17.53
C ASP A 128 -8.18 -16.09 -16.53
N TYR A 129 -9.09 -16.30 -15.58
CA TYR A 129 -9.38 -15.42 -14.46
C TYR A 129 -8.63 -15.77 -13.17
N ALA A 130 -8.26 -17.03 -13.00
CA ALA A 130 -7.75 -17.55 -11.73
C ALA A 130 -6.23 -17.42 -11.59
N ALA A 131 -5.48 -17.26 -12.69
CA ALA A 131 -4.01 -17.35 -12.66
C ALA A 131 -3.30 -16.08 -12.19
N GLU A 132 -3.89 -14.91 -12.29
CA GLU A 132 -3.20 -13.66 -11.95
C GLU A 132 -3.75 -12.91 -10.73
N VAL A 133 -4.95 -13.24 -10.23
CA VAL A 133 -5.49 -12.56 -9.04
C VAL A 133 -6.39 -13.48 -8.23
N SER A 134 -6.08 -13.53 -6.96
CA SER A 134 -6.94 -14.11 -5.94
C SER A 134 -8.29 -13.38 -5.91
N PHE A 135 -9.28 -13.88 -6.65
CA PHE A 135 -10.71 -13.56 -6.49
C PHE A 135 -11.25 -14.06 -5.12
N ALA A 136 -10.32 -14.26 -4.17
CA ALA A 136 -10.64 -14.68 -2.83
C ALA A 136 -11.48 -13.60 -2.15
N GLY A 137 -12.72 -13.95 -1.86
CA GLY A 137 -13.67 -13.09 -1.16
C GLY A 137 -14.84 -12.55 -2.00
N HIS A 138 -14.83 -12.68 -3.33
CA HIS A 138 -15.89 -12.14 -4.20
C HIS A 138 -16.71 -13.20 -4.94
N GLN A 139 -16.43 -14.48 -4.68
CA GLN A 139 -17.15 -15.59 -5.32
C GLN A 139 -18.28 -16.06 -4.40
N GLU A 140 -19.52 -15.94 -4.89
CA GLU A 140 -20.68 -16.32 -4.10
C GLU A 140 -20.82 -17.83 -3.97
N THR A 141 -21.14 -18.28 -2.75
CA THR A 141 -21.52 -19.65 -2.43
C THR A 141 -22.80 -19.63 -1.63
N TYR A 142 -23.78 -20.38 -2.07
CA TYR A 142 -25.05 -20.54 -1.40
C TYR A 142 -25.13 -21.95 -0.83
N PHE A 143 -25.35 -22.04 0.46
CA PHE A 143 -25.41 -23.31 1.19
C PHE A 143 -26.83 -23.74 1.47
N TRP A 144 -27.04 -25.03 1.68
CA TRP A 144 -28.30 -25.65 2.07
C TRP A 144 -29.45 -25.39 1.10
N ILE A 145 -29.13 -25.24 -0.18
CA ILE A 145 -30.15 -25.08 -1.21
C ILE A 145 -30.87 -26.42 -1.42
N ARG A 146 -32.21 -26.42 -1.33
CA ARG A 146 -33.03 -27.60 -1.45
C ARG A 146 -34.22 -27.36 -2.35
N GLY A 147 -34.41 -28.25 -3.32
CA GLY A 147 -35.52 -28.15 -4.30
C GLY A 147 -35.07 -27.56 -5.64
N GLU A 148 -35.85 -27.91 -6.64
CA GLU A 148 -35.52 -27.64 -8.06
C GLU A 148 -35.54 -26.15 -8.42
N ASP A 149 -36.59 -25.44 -7.97
CA ASP A 149 -36.72 -24.00 -8.25
C ASP A 149 -35.63 -23.15 -7.55
N GLU A 150 -35.29 -23.52 -6.30
CA GLU A 150 -34.24 -22.85 -5.53
C GLU A 150 -32.87 -23.10 -6.16
N LEU A 151 -32.61 -24.32 -6.62
CA LEU A 151 -31.36 -24.63 -7.32
C LEU A 151 -31.19 -23.74 -8.57
N LEU A 152 -32.17 -23.70 -9.45
CA LEU A 152 -32.09 -22.89 -10.68
C LEU A 152 -31.92 -21.40 -10.37
N ARG A 153 -32.61 -20.90 -9.34
CA ARG A 153 -32.52 -19.51 -8.92
C ARG A 153 -31.10 -19.18 -8.43
N HIS A 154 -30.47 -20.05 -7.65
CA HIS A 154 -29.12 -19.80 -7.15
C HIS A 154 -28.02 -20.01 -8.20
N VAL A 155 -28.23 -20.87 -9.18
CA VAL A 155 -27.35 -20.93 -10.36
C VAL A 155 -27.33 -19.60 -11.10
N VAL A 156 -28.51 -19.00 -11.35
CA VAL A 156 -28.59 -17.68 -12.01
C VAL A 156 -27.94 -16.59 -11.16
N ARG A 157 -28.07 -16.64 -9.83
CA ARG A 157 -27.37 -15.73 -8.92
C ARG A 157 -25.85 -15.89 -8.96
N CYS A 158 -25.33 -17.12 -9.04
CA CYS A 158 -23.89 -17.35 -9.25
C CYS A 158 -23.43 -16.69 -10.56
N TRP A 159 -24.18 -16.78 -11.64
CA TRP A 159 -23.85 -16.10 -12.90
C TRP A 159 -23.86 -14.57 -12.76
N ALA A 160 -24.83 -14.01 -12.04
CA ALA A 160 -24.93 -12.58 -11.78
C ALA A 160 -23.72 -12.05 -10.97
N SER A 161 -23.10 -12.89 -10.13
CA SER A 161 -21.96 -12.49 -9.30
C SER A 161 -20.70 -12.11 -10.08
N LEU A 162 -20.63 -12.43 -11.39
CA LEU A 162 -19.59 -11.90 -12.30
C LEU A 162 -19.63 -10.38 -12.41
N PHE A 163 -20.74 -9.74 -12.11
CA PHE A 163 -21.00 -8.32 -12.36
C PHE A 163 -21.26 -7.53 -11.08
N THR A 164 -20.68 -7.95 -9.96
CA THR A 164 -20.66 -7.10 -8.75
C THR A 164 -19.85 -5.82 -9.01
N PRO A 165 -20.09 -4.71 -8.29
CA PRO A 165 -19.33 -3.46 -8.48
C PRO A 165 -17.82 -3.67 -8.40
N GLN A 166 -17.38 -4.54 -7.49
CA GLN A 166 -15.97 -4.91 -7.30
C GLN A 166 -15.43 -5.71 -8.50
N ALA A 167 -16.22 -6.69 -9.00
CA ALA A 167 -15.84 -7.46 -10.17
C ALA A 167 -15.72 -6.57 -11.40
N ILE A 168 -16.67 -5.67 -11.64
CA ILE A 168 -16.63 -4.72 -12.77
C ILE A 168 -15.41 -3.79 -12.67
N SER A 169 -15.12 -3.25 -11.48
CA SER A 169 -13.94 -2.41 -11.27
C SER A 169 -12.65 -3.17 -11.55
N TYR A 170 -12.61 -4.45 -11.19
CA TYR A 170 -11.51 -5.35 -11.48
C TYR A 170 -11.34 -5.57 -13.00
N LEU A 171 -12.43 -5.93 -13.70
CA LEU A 171 -12.42 -6.14 -15.15
C LEU A 171 -11.90 -4.93 -15.91
N SER A 172 -12.37 -3.74 -15.52
CA SER A 172 -11.94 -2.47 -16.11
C SER A 172 -10.47 -2.14 -15.82
N ARG A 173 -9.93 -2.57 -14.65
CA ARG A 173 -8.54 -2.33 -14.25
C ARG A 173 -7.55 -3.16 -15.06
N PHE A 174 -7.92 -4.38 -15.43
CA PHE A 174 -7.06 -5.33 -16.13
C PHE A 174 -7.39 -5.45 -17.64
N ASP A 175 -8.25 -4.57 -18.15
CA ASP A 175 -8.67 -4.50 -19.56
C ASP A 175 -9.16 -5.86 -20.10
N VAL A 176 -9.95 -6.58 -19.26
CA VAL A 176 -10.46 -7.91 -19.62
C VAL A 176 -11.65 -7.77 -20.55
N PRO A 177 -11.59 -8.36 -21.75
CA PRO A 177 -12.68 -8.25 -22.73
C PRO A 177 -13.99 -8.87 -22.22
N ALA A 178 -15.10 -8.17 -22.39
CA ALA A 178 -16.43 -8.62 -21.95
C ALA A 178 -16.90 -9.90 -22.64
N ASP A 179 -16.49 -10.15 -23.86
CA ASP A 179 -16.86 -11.30 -24.69
C ASP A 179 -16.20 -12.63 -24.28
N GLY A 180 -15.15 -12.54 -23.42
CA GLY A 180 -14.51 -13.72 -22.82
C GLY A 180 -15.10 -14.18 -21.49
N LEU A 181 -16.00 -13.38 -20.88
CA LEU A 181 -16.53 -13.64 -19.55
C LEU A 181 -17.51 -14.82 -19.51
N ALA A 182 -17.21 -15.83 -18.72
CA ALA A 182 -18.12 -16.93 -18.47
C ALA A 182 -17.89 -17.56 -17.11
N MET A 183 -18.95 -18.11 -16.51
CA MET A 183 -18.92 -18.69 -15.17
C MET A 183 -19.44 -20.12 -15.21
N GLY A 184 -18.62 -21.07 -14.77
CA GLY A 184 -19.07 -22.38 -14.36
C GLY A 184 -19.71 -22.34 -12.97
N VAL A 185 -20.54 -23.31 -12.64
CA VAL A 185 -21.15 -23.44 -11.31
C VAL A 185 -21.01 -24.88 -10.82
N VAL A 186 -20.48 -25.05 -9.60
CA VAL A 186 -20.43 -26.37 -8.95
C VAL A 186 -21.67 -26.53 -8.07
N VAL A 187 -22.36 -27.65 -8.22
CA VAL A 187 -23.46 -28.12 -7.37
C VAL A 187 -22.97 -29.31 -6.60
N GLN A 188 -22.72 -29.14 -5.30
CA GLN A 188 -22.11 -30.13 -4.43
C GLN A 188 -23.06 -30.52 -3.30
N GLU A 189 -23.16 -31.80 -2.99
CA GLU A 189 -23.98 -32.28 -1.85
C GLU A 189 -23.47 -31.68 -0.53
N MET A 190 -24.42 -31.17 0.29
CA MET A 190 -24.09 -30.61 1.60
C MET A 190 -23.72 -31.73 2.61
N VAL A 191 -22.72 -31.42 3.41
CA VAL A 191 -22.25 -32.29 4.48
C VAL A 191 -22.76 -31.77 5.83
N PRO A 192 -23.57 -32.55 6.58
CA PRO A 192 -24.00 -32.18 7.93
C PRO A 192 -22.88 -32.39 8.92
N ALA A 193 -21.97 -31.41 8.99
CA ALA A 193 -20.74 -31.51 9.73
C ALA A 193 -20.90 -31.28 11.24
N ASP A 194 -20.18 -32.09 12.04
CA ASP A 194 -20.05 -31.90 13.50
C ASP A 194 -18.94 -30.89 13.81
N ALA A 195 -17.90 -30.84 12.98
CA ALA A 195 -16.86 -29.83 12.98
C ALA A 195 -16.39 -29.55 11.55
N THR A 196 -16.01 -28.33 11.28
CA THR A 196 -15.47 -27.87 10.00
C THR A 196 -14.25 -27.01 10.23
N GLY A 197 -13.42 -26.86 9.20
CA GLY A 197 -12.29 -25.97 9.28
C GLY A 197 -11.58 -25.79 7.96
N VAL A 198 -10.45 -25.11 8.08
CA VAL A 198 -9.48 -24.92 7.02
C VAL A 198 -8.15 -25.52 7.44
N MET A 199 -7.36 -25.95 6.49
CA MET A 199 -5.96 -26.26 6.72
C MET A 199 -5.11 -25.69 5.59
N THR A 200 -3.92 -25.24 5.93
CA THR A 200 -2.90 -24.82 4.97
C THR A 200 -1.71 -25.73 5.11
N THR A 201 -1.20 -26.25 4.00
CA THR A 201 -0.06 -27.18 4.05
C THR A 201 1.30 -26.47 4.22
N LEU A 202 1.25 -25.25 4.71
CA LEU A 202 2.35 -24.48 5.29
C LEU A 202 1.79 -23.66 6.47
N ASN A 203 2.68 -23.07 7.26
CA ASN A 203 2.25 -22.13 8.31
C ASN A 203 1.83 -20.80 7.66
N PRO A 204 0.55 -20.39 7.73
CA PRO A 204 0.06 -19.18 7.06
C PRO A 204 0.65 -17.88 7.62
N ALA A 205 1.15 -17.89 8.88
CA ALA A 205 1.77 -16.73 9.50
C ALA A 205 3.26 -16.58 9.12
N THR A 206 3.98 -17.68 8.97
CA THR A 206 5.46 -17.65 8.78
C THR A 206 5.91 -18.14 7.41
N GLY A 207 5.04 -18.82 6.64
CA GLY A 207 5.42 -19.48 5.38
C GLY A 207 6.24 -20.77 5.57
N ASP A 208 6.40 -21.26 6.81
CA ASP A 208 7.16 -22.46 7.10
C ASP A 208 6.51 -23.70 6.46
N ALA A 209 7.12 -24.17 5.36
CA ALA A 209 6.65 -25.32 4.61
C ALA A 209 6.88 -26.67 5.33
N THR A 210 7.53 -26.68 6.49
CA THR A 210 7.70 -27.89 7.33
C THR A 210 6.52 -28.15 8.26
N GLN A 211 5.56 -27.23 8.31
CA GLN A 211 4.38 -27.30 9.16
C GLN A 211 3.10 -27.37 8.34
N ILE A 212 2.07 -27.98 8.92
CA ILE A 212 0.68 -27.89 8.45
C ILE A 212 -0.10 -27.14 9.54
N TYR A 213 -0.85 -26.12 9.15
CA TYR A 213 -1.74 -25.38 10.03
C TYR A 213 -3.16 -25.88 9.85
N VAL A 214 -3.84 -26.17 10.94
CA VAL A 214 -5.24 -26.63 10.95
C VAL A 214 -6.04 -25.72 11.86
N GLU A 215 -7.10 -25.12 11.35
CA GLU A 215 -8.08 -24.35 12.11
C GLU A 215 -9.43 -25.07 12.10
N SER A 216 -10.11 -25.12 13.24
CA SER A 216 -11.31 -25.93 13.44
C SER A 216 -12.34 -25.25 14.34
N ALA A 217 -13.61 -25.39 14.02
CA ALA A 217 -14.72 -25.00 14.89
C ALA A 217 -15.84 -26.05 14.87
N TYR A 218 -16.71 -26.01 15.89
CA TYR A 218 -17.92 -26.83 15.91
C TYR A 218 -18.89 -26.42 14.80
N GLY A 219 -19.61 -27.40 14.27
CA GLY A 219 -20.69 -27.20 13.32
C GLY A 219 -20.22 -26.78 11.94
N LEU A 220 -20.96 -25.87 11.30
CA LEU A 220 -20.78 -25.49 9.92
C LEU A 220 -19.81 -24.29 9.78
N ARG A 221 -19.13 -24.23 8.65
CA ARG A 221 -18.07 -23.27 8.35
C ARG A 221 -18.51 -21.79 8.33
N GLU A 222 -19.79 -21.49 8.13
CA GLU A 222 -20.27 -20.11 7.99
C GLU A 222 -19.84 -19.21 9.16
N GLY A 223 -19.82 -19.75 10.40
CA GLY A 223 -19.37 -19.02 11.58
C GLY A 223 -17.86 -18.73 11.60
N VAL A 224 -17.04 -19.67 11.12
CA VAL A 224 -15.57 -19.49 11.04
C VAL A 224 -15.21 -18.45 9.99
N ALA A 225 -15.84 -18.51 8.82
CA ALA A 225 -15.59 -17.59 7.72
C ALA A 225 -16.02 -16.14 8.02
N ARG A 226 -17.00 -15.94 8.90
CA ARG A 226 -17.46 -14.62 9.35
C ARG A 226 -16.72 -14.11 10.58
N GLY A 227 -15.96 -14.97 11.28
CA GLY A 227 -15.32 -14.62 12.55
C GLY A 227 -16.28 -14.54 13.74
N ASP A 228 -17.51 -15.06 13.58
CA ASP A 228 -18.56 -14.98 14.60
C ASP A 228 -18.43 -16.05 15.68
N VAL A 229 -17.60 -17.08 15.46
CA VAL A 229 -17.40 -18.20 16.40
C VAL A 229 -15.92 -18.43 16.69
N GLY A 230 -15.61 -18.79 17.95
CA GLY A 230 -14.24 -19.15 18.35
C GLY A 230 -13.77 -20.41 17.61
N SER A 231 -12.53 -20.41 17.16
CA SER A 231 -11.89 -21.54 16.48
C SER A 231 -10.67 -22.04 17.25
N ASP A 232 -10.40 -23.33 17.17
CA ASP A 232 -9.18 -23.96 17.68
C ASP A 232 -8.14 -24.01 16.58
N ARG A 233 -6.86 -23.91 16.95
CA ARG A 233 -5.74 -23.86 16.02
C ARG A 233 -4.70 -24.91 16.39
N PHE A 234 -4.15 -25.60 15.39
CA PHE A 234 -3.17 -26.64 15.57
C PHE A 234 -2.02 -26.47 14.56
N TRP A 235 -0.79 -26.57 15.05
CA TRP A 235 0.42 -26.60 14.23
C TRP A 235 0.98 -28.01 14.24
N VAL A 236 1.04 -28.63 13.08
CA VAL A 236 1.42 -30.03 12.90
C VAL A 236 2.72 -30.11 12.12
N ASP A 237 3.67 -30.88 12.60
CA ASP A 237 4.89 -31.20 11.85
C ASP A 237 4.55 -32.01 10.60
N LYS A 238 4.88 -31.51 9.42
CA LYS A 238 4.50 -32.11 8.15
C LYS A 238 5.10 -33.51 7.93
N GLN A 239 6.31 -33.78 8.45
CA GLN A 239 7.00 -35.04 8.24
C GLN A 239 6.52 -36.13 9.21
N SER A 240 6.49 -35.84 10.50
CA SER A 240 6.11 -36.78 11.57
C SER A 240 4.62 -36.82 11.84
N LEU A 241 3.83 -35.86 11.37
CA LEU A 241 2.42 -35.62 11.68
C LEU A 241 2.15 -35.43 13.19
N ALA A 242 3.17 -35.03 13.95
CA ALA A 242 3.01 -34.72 15.36
C ALA A 242 2.48 -33.31 15.57
N VAL A 243 1.50 -33.13 16.45
CA VAL A 243 1.03 -31.78 16.85
C VAL A 243 2.15 -31.12 17.66
N ARG A 244 2.70 -30.02 17.18
CA ARG A 244 3.77 -29.24 17.82
C ARG A 244 3.24 -28.22 18.81
N ALA A 245 2.11 -27.61 18.49
CA ALA A 245 1.43 -26.63 19.32
C ALA A 245 -0.07 -26.65 19.03
N ASP A 246 -0.88 -26.26 19.98
CA ASP A 246 -2.32 -26.08 19.87
C ASP A 246 -2.76 -24.87 20.68
N GLU A 247 -3.79 -24.20 20.18
CA GLU A 247 -4.49 -23.09 20.82
C GLU A 247 -5.99 -23.39 20.83
N ILE A 248 -6.51 -23.68 22.03
CA ILE A 248 -7.92 -24.03 22.21
C ILE A 248 -8.66 -22.81 22.73
N ASN A 249 -9.55 -22.28 21.90
CA ASN A 249 -10.30 -21.07 22.21
C ASN A 249 -11.72 -21.38 22.68
N PRO A 250 -12.33 -20.53 23.55
CA PRO A 250 -13.72 -20.69 23.96
C PRO A 250 -14.68 -20.57 22.77
N LYS A 251 -15.54 -21.58 22.58
CA LYS A 251 -16.55 -21.66 21.53
C LYS A 251 -17.93 -21.48 22.14
N HIS A 252 -18.45 -20.26 22.15
CA HIS A 252 -19.74 -19.95 22.78
C HIS A 252 -20.93 -20.37 21.93
N GLN A 253 -20.81 -20.22 20.60
CA GLN A 253 -21.87 -20.49 19.63
C GLN A 253 -21.32 -21.27 18.44
N ALA A 254 -22.19 -22.00 17.75
CA ALA A 254 -21.89 -22.72 16.54
C ALA A 254 -23.11 -22.74 15.60
N HIS A 255 -22.83 -22.79 14.30
CA HIS A 255 -23.86 -22.94 13.29
C HIS A 255 -24.12 -24.40 13.01
N TRP A 256 -25.36 -24.89 13.28
CA TRP A 256 -25.78 -26.25 12.97
C TRP A 256 -26.99 -26.25 12.07
N PHE A 257 -27.07 -27.25 11.21
CA PHE A 257 -28.25 -27.49 10.42
C PHE A 257 -29.32 -28.15 11.28
N ASP A 258 -30.47 -27.53 11.40
CA ASP A 258 -31.67 -28.12 12.06
C ASP A 258 -32.48 -28.92 11.00
N PRO A 259 -32.51 -30.26 11.09
CA PRO A 259 -33.25 -31.07 10.13
C PRO A 259 -34.76 -30.87 10.20
N GLU A 260 -35.31 -30.44 11.35
CA GLU A 260 -36.74 -30.22 11.54
C GLU A 260 -37.19 -28.85 10.99
N ALA A 261 -36.39 -27.81 11.22
CA ALA A 261 -36.62 -26.47 10.66
C ALA A 261 -36.19 -26.39 9.18
N GLY A 262 -35.24 -27.23 8.73
CA GLY A 262 -34.72 -27.23 7.39
C GLY A 262 -33.76 -26.05 7.08
N GLU A 263 -33.25 -25.40 8.11
CA GLU A 263 -32.38 -24.22 8.03
C GLU A 263 -31.18 -24.30 8.97
N VAL A 264 -30.18 -23.45 8.74
CA VAL A 264 -29.01 -23.29 9.61
C VAL A 264 -29.35 -22.35 10.74
N GLN A 265 -29.11 -22.77 11.96
CA GLN A 265 -29.35 -22.00 13.16
C GLN A 265 -28.06 -21.79 13.95
N LEU A 266 -27.89 -20.57 14.50
CA LEU A 266 -26.85 -20.27 15.46
C LEU A 266 -27.30 -20.74 16.84
N VAL A 267 -26.63 -21.74 17.39
CA VAL A 267 -26.99 -22.40 18.63
C VAL A 267 -25.85 -22.27 19.64
N ASP A 268 -26.21 -22.06 20.91
CA ASP A 268 -25.24 -22.01 22.01
C ASP A 268 -24.58 -23.37 22.22
N VAL A 269 -23.25 -23.40 22.27
CA VAL A 269 -22.49 -24.60 22.61
C VAL A 269 -22.68 -24.93 24.10
N PRO A 270 -22.97 -26.20 24.45
CA PRO A 270 -23.10 -26.60 25.82
C PRO A 270 -21.90 -26.17 26.67
N ALA A 271 -22.14 -25.71 27.89
CA ALA A 271 -21.10 -25.13 28.75
C ALA A 271 -19.88 -26.06 28.96
N GLY A 272 -20.12 -27.39 29.01
CA GLY A 272 -19.04 -28.38 29.15
C GLY A 272 -18.15 -28.59 27.93
N ASP A 273 -18.58 -28.12 26.75
CA ASP A 273 -17.87 -28.29 25.47
C ASP A 273 -17.24 -27.00 24.99
N ARG A 274 -17.52 -25.86 25.59
CA ARG A 274 -17.03 -24.53 25.15
C ARG A 274 -15.50 -24.42 25.14
N GLU A 275 -14.84 -24.97 26.16
CA GLU A 275 -13.38 -24.95 26.31
C GLU A 275 -12.72 -26.28 25.86
N ARG A 276 -13.52 -27.22 25.33
CA ARG A 276 -13.02 -28.49 24.84
C ARG A 276 -12.59 -28.33 23.36
N ALA A 277 -11.47 -28.98 22.99
CA ALA A 277 -11.04 -29.05 21.62
C ALA A 277 -12.12 -29.60 20.69
N SER A 278 -12.35 -28.96 19.55
CA SER A 278 -13.33 -29.42 18.55
C SER A 278 -12.90 -30.68 17.81
N LEU A 279 -11.57 -30.97 17.85
CA LEU A 279 -10.93 -32.16 17.28
C LEU A 279 -10.16 -32.94 18.34
N THR A 280 -10.09 -34.24 18.16
CA THR A 280 -9.13 -35.08 18.87
C THR A 280 -7.76 -35.02 18.18
N SER A 281 -6.68 -35.34 18.91
CA SER A 281 -5.32 -35.37 18.34
C SER A 281 -5.18 -36.38 17.18
N GLU A 282 -5.99 -37.43 17.16
CA GLU A 282 -6.03 -38.41 16.07
C GLU A 282 -6.69 -37.81 14.82
N GLU A 283 -7.74 -37.03 14.97
CA GLU A 283 -8.42 -36.33 13.89
C GLU A 283 -7.54 -35.23 13.32
N VAL A 284 -6.85 -34.43 14.15
CA VAL A 284 -5.87 -33.44 13.69
C VAL A 284 -4.79 -34.11 12.84
N ARG A 285 -4.26 -35.25 13.28
CA ARG A 285 -3.28 -36.02 12.52
C ARG A 285 -3.82 -36.53 11.19
N ALA A 286 -5.05 -37.06 11.18
CA ALA A 286 -5.68 -37.57 9.97
C ALA A 286 -5.97 -36.44 8.96
N ILE A 287 -6.42 -35.27 9.43
CA ILE A 287 -6.61 -34.06 8.60
C ILE A 287 -5.26 -33.63 7.99
N ALA A 288 -4.20 -33.57 8.80
CA ALA A 288 -2.88 -33.20 8.32
C ALA A 288 -2.31 -34.20 7.31
N GLU A 289 -2.60 -35.50 7.46
CA GLU A 289 -2.23 -36.53 6.48
C GLU A 289 -2.97 -36.32 5.16
N HIS A 290 -4.27 -35.97 5.18
CA HIS A 290 -4.99 -35.59 3.98
C HIS A 290 -4.36 -34.36 3.31
N GLY A 291 -3.98 -33.34 4.11
CA GLY A 291 -3.29 -32.15 3.62
C GLY A 291 -2.01 -32.47 2.85
N ARG A 292 -1.17 -33.34 3.43
CA ARG A 292 0.08 -33.80 2.78
C ARG A 292 -0.21 -34.53 1.46
N ARG A 293 -1.21 -35.43 1.45
CA ARG A 293 -1.60 -36.14 0.21
C ARG A 293 -2.12 -35.20 -0.87
N VAL A 294 -2.86 -34.14 -0.48
CA VAL A 294 -3.33 -33.11 -1.43
C VAL A 294 -2.12 -32.34 -1.98
N GLU A 295 -1.20 -31.90 -1.13
CA GLU A 295 0.02 -31.20 -1.58
C GLU A 295 0.86 -32.07 -2.53
N ASP A 296 1.05 -33.34 -2.20
CA ASP A 296 1.77 -34.29 -3.07
C ASP A 296 1.08 -34.44 -4.44
N ALA A 297 -0.28 -34.45 -4.46
CA ALA A 297 -1.06 -34.60 -5.69
C ALA A 297 -1.02 -33.35 -6.59
N PHE A 298 -0.97 -32.15 -6.00
CA PHE A 298 -0.97 -30.88 -6.72
C PHE A 298 0.45 -30.31 -6.93
N GLY A 299 1.46 -30.81 -6.23
CA GLY A 299 2.86 -30.39 -6.33
C GLY A 299 3.13 -28.97 -5.80
N ALA A 300 2.22 -28.42 -5.01
CA ALA A 300 2.32 -27.08 -4.45
C ALA A 300 1.64 -27.01 -3.07
N PRO A 301 2.02 -26.07 -2.19
CA PRO A 301 1.28 -25.82 -0.95
C PRO A 301 -0.17 -25.46 -1.22
N MET A 302 -1.07 -25.95 -0.36
CA MET A 302 -2.52 -25.91 -0.58
C MET A 302 -3.29 -25.33 0.59
N ASP A 303 -4.34 -24.56 0.27
CA ASP A 303 -5.43 -24.21 1.17
C ASP A 303 -6.57 -25.20 0.97
N ILE A 304 -7.00 -25.87 2.03
CA ILE A 304 -7.96 -26.96 1.98
C ILE A 304 -9.09 -26.72 2.99
N GLU A 305 -10.31 -26.80 2.52
CA GLU A 305 -11.51 -26.80 3.35
C GLU A 305 -11.96 -28.24 3.60
N TRP A 306 -12.25 -28.55 4.85
CA TRP A 306 -12.65 -29.89 5.26
C TRP A 306 -13.83 -29.87 6.22
N ALA A 307 -14.54 -30.99 6.29
CA ALA A 307 -15.63 -31.24 7.20
C ALA A 307 -15.49 -32.61 7.84
N ILE A 308 -15.85 -32.73 9.12
CA ILE A 308 -15.92 -33.99 9.85
C ILE A 308 -17.36 -34.35 10.15
N VAL A 309 -17.73 -35.59 9.90
CA VAL A 309 -19.10 -36.11 10.06
C VAL A 309 -19.10 -37.44 10.79
N GLY A 310 -20.07 -37.59 11.66
CA GLY A 310 -20.45 -38.88 12.27
C GLY A 310 -19.97 -39.09 13.69
N THR A 311 -20.50 -40.12 14.35
CA THR A 311 -20.27 -40.45 15.76
C THR A 311 -19.19 -41.52 16.00
N GLY A 312 -18.51 -41.99 14.93
CA GLY A 312 -17.39 -42.92 15.02
C GLY A 312 -16.09 -42.26 15.52
N ILE A 313 -15.07 -43.04 15.87
CA ILE A 313 -13.72 -42.57 16.18
C ILE A 313 -12.73 -43.41 15.35
N PRO A 314 -11.95 -42.83 14.41
CA PRO A 314 -12.08 -41.43 13.93
C PRO A 314 -13.38 -41.21 13.16
N ARG A 315 -13.88 -39.97 13.24
CA ARG A 315 -15.00 -39.50 12.41
C ARG A 315 -14.55 -39.37 10.93
N ARG A 316 -15.50 -39.42 10.00
CA ARG A 316 -15.25 -39.33 8.57
C ARG A 316 -14.83 -37.92 8.19
N ILE A 317 -13.73 -37.78 7.43
CA ILE A 317 -13.22 -36.50 6.91
C ILE A 317 -13.61 -36.39 5.44
N ALA A 318 -14.29 -35.32 5.08
CA ALA A 318 -14.63 -34.97 3.70
C ALA A 318 -13.91 -33.67 3.31
N LEU A 319 -13.24 -33.65 2.15
CA LEU A 319 -12.61 -32.48 1.59
C LEU A 319 -13.62 -31.72 0.72
N VAL A 320 -13.98 -30.49 1.10
CA VAL A 320 -15.04 -29.73 0.44
C VAL A 320 -14.50 -28.70 -0.58
N GLN A 321 -13.24 -28.35 -0.47
CA GLN A 321 -12.52 -27.51 -1.44
C GLN A 321 -11.02 -27.66 -1.24
N ALA A 322 -10.23 -27.57 -2.33
CA ALA A 322 -8.80 -27.31 -2.26
C ALA A 322 -8.40 -26.29 -3.34
N ARG A 323 -7.42 -25.47 -3.02
CA ARG A 323 -6.83 -24.54 -3.99
C ARG A 323 -5.33 -24.40 -3.68
N PRO A 324 -4.49 -24.10 -4.69
CA PRO A 324 -3.13 -23.71 -4.41
C PRO A 324 -3.10 -22.53 -3.43
N GLU A 325 -2.23 -22.60 -2.45
CA GLU A 325 -1.96 -21.49 -1.58
C GLU A 325 -1.28 -20.39 -2.39
N THR A 326 -1.83 -19.16 -2.40
CA THR A 326 -1.39 -18.10 -3.30
C THR A 326 -0.60 -17.00 -2.60
N VAL A 327 -0.60 -16.97 -1.27
CA VAL A 327 0.09 -15.94 -0.49
C VAL A 327 1.58 -16.25 -0.38
N TRP A 328 1.94 -17.50 -0.04
CA TRP A 328 3.32 -17.94 0.16
C TRP A 328 3.91 -18.69 -1.04
N SER A 329 3.12 -19.43 -1.79
CA SER A 329 3.58 -20.19 -2.96
C SER A 329 3.87 -19.30 -4.18
N GLN A 330 3.18 -18.14 -4.29
CA GLN A 330 3.54 -17.09 -5.26
C GLN A 330 4.66 -16.17 -4.75
N ARG A 331 4.99 -16.24 -3.48
CA ARG A 331 6.25 -15.72 -2.95
C ARG A 331 7.30 -16.70 -3.42
N ALA A 332 8.02 -16.36 -4.50
CA ALA A 332 9.29 -17.01 -4.78
C ALA A 332 9.99 -17.17 -3.43
N ARG A 333 10.46 -18.38 -3.11
CA ARG A 333 11.17 -18.72 -1.88
C ARG A 333 11.96 -17.50 -1.45
N VAL A 334 11.57 -16.86 -0.35
CA VAL A 334 12.30 -15.69 0.15
C VAL A 334 13.72 -16.21 0.37
N PRO A 335 14.71 -15.74 -0.38
CA PRO A 335 16.08 -16.24 -0.21
C PRO A 335 16.43 -15.99 1.25
N THR A 336 16.78 -17.04 1.98
CA THR A 336 17.38 -16.85 3.30
C THR A 336 18.68 -16.07 3.14
N SER A 337 19.18 -15.41 4.19
CA SER A 337 20.47 -14.71 4.16
C SER A 337 21.59 -15.57 3.53
N ASP A 338 21.50 -16.89 3.64
CA ASP A 338 22.44 -17.86 3.07
C ASP A 338 22.19 -18.08 1.56
N ASP A 339 20.96 -18.03 1.09
CA ASP A 339 20.63 -18.14 -0.34
C ASP A 339 21.02 -16.85 -1.11
N VAL A 340 20.93 -15.68 -0.46
CA VAL A 340 21.36 -14.39 -1.05
C VAL A 340 22.89 -14.32 -1.13
N GLY A 341 23.60 -14.85 -0.12
CA GLY A 341 25.07 -14.97 -0.14
C GLY A 341 25.58 -15.92 -1.24
N ALA A 342 24.81 -16.97 -1.56
CA ALA A 342 25.15 -17.92 -2.64
C ALA A 342 24.84 -17.34 -4.05
N ALA A 343 23.78 -16.56 -4.21
CA ALA A 343 23.42 -15.90 -5.47
C ALA A 343 24.38 -14.75 -5.84
N ALA A 344 24.98 -14.10 -4.84
CA ALA A 344 25.99 -13.05 -5.07
C ALA A 344 27.34 -13.59 -5.63
N ALA A 345 27.53 -14.90 -5.65
CA ALA A 345 28.73 -15.55 -6.20
C ALA A 345 28.60 -15.98 -7.67
N GLY A 346 27.44 -15.76 -8.34
CA GLY A 346 27.18 -16.08 -9.73
C GLY A 346 26.88 -14.83 -10.56
N ASP A 347 26.79 -14.98 -11.90
CA ASP A 347 26.60 -13.94 -12.95
C ASP A 347 25.32 -13.06 -12.80
N ASP A 348 24.63 -13.06 -11.65
CA ASP A 348 23.33 -12.39 -11.44
C ASP A 348 23.44 -11.19 -10.48
N TRP A 349 24.23 -10.19 -10.91
CA TRP A 349 24.36 -8.92 -10.18
C TRP A 349 23.01 -8.20 -10.03
N ASP A 350 22.64 -7.82 -8.79
CA ASP A 350 21.40 -7.12 -8.47
C ASP A 350 21.67 -5.64 -8.13
N PRO A 351 21.23 -4.68 -8.97
CA PRO A 351 21.41 -3.26 -8.69
C PRO A 351 20.58 -2.75 -7.50
N LEU A 352 19.62 -3.53 -6.99
CA LEU A 352 18.69 -3.14 -5.93
C LEU A 352 18.99 -3.77 -4.57
N HIS A 353 19.99 -4.65 -4.49
CA HIS A 353 20.45 -5.23 -3.23
C HIS A 353 21.94 -5.48 -3.25
N LEU A 354 22.64 -4.74 -2.40
CA LEU A 354 24.07 -4.89 -2.21
C LEU A 354 24.32 -5.31 -0.75
N PRO A 355 25.25 -6.23 -0.46
CA PRO A 355 25.56 -6.62 0.90
C PRO A 355 26.19 -5.44 1.67
N GLY A 356 25.67 -5.16 2.87
CA GLY A 356 26.25 -4.14 3.76
C GLY A 356 27.49 -4.66 4.49
N ALA A 357 28.46 -3.78 4.76
CA ALA A 357 29.60 -4.14 5.60
C ALA A 357 29.10 -4.45 7.03
N PRO A 358 29.52 -5.58 7.64
CA PRO A 358 28.94 -6.08 8.89
C PRO A 358 29.04 -5.12 10.09
N GLU A 359 30.03 -4.24 10.09
CA GLU A 359 30.31 -3.29 11.18
C GLU A 359 29.65 -1.92 11.00
N LEU A 360 28.98 -1.67 9.88
CA LEU A 360 28.40 -0.36 9.59
C LEU A 360 26.94 -0.28 9.98
N HIS A 361 26.56 0.85 10.55
CA HIS A 361 25.16 1.16 10.88
C HIS A 361 24.49 1.92 9.74
N TRP A 362 23.28 1.54 9.46
CA TRP A 362 22.46 2.07 8.38
C TRP A 362 21.10 2.55 8.88
N SER A 363 20.57 3.61 8.28
CA SER A 363 19.20 4.04 8.52
C SER A 363 18.55 4.50 7.22
N ARG A 364 17.24 4.24 7.12
CA ARG A 364 16.41 4.77 6.04
C ARG A 364 15.66 6.05 6.43
N ASP A 365 15.79 6.51 7.67
CA ASP A 365 15.23 7.79 8.10
C ASP A 365 15.77 8.93 7.24
N ASN A 366 14.94 9.89 6.87
CA ASN A 366 15.17 10.98 5.91
C ASN A 366 15.38 10.54 4.45
N VAL A 367 16.13 9.47 4.18
CA VAL A 367 16.36 9.00 2.80
C VAL A 367 15.09 8.33 2.27
N GLY A 368 14.35 7.61 3.12
CA GLY A 368 13.07 7.00 2.76
C GLY A 368 11.96 8.02 2.44
N GLU A 369 12.05 9.27 2.95
CA GLU A 369 11.17 10.38 2.54
C GLU A 369 11.53 10.88 1.13
N ALA A 370 12.83 10.89 0.80
CA ALA A 370 13.31 11.36 -0.50
C ALA A 370 13.13 10.32 -1.63
N ILE A 371 13.30 9.02 -1.30
CA ILE A 371 13.18 7.89 -2.22
C ILE A 371 12.19 6.90 -1.59
N PRO A 372 10.89 7.14 -1.70
CA PRO A 372 9.87 6.31 -1.05
C PRO A 372 9.74 4.95 -1.70
N GLY A 373 9.44 3.93 -0.88
CA GLY A 373 9.15 2.58 -1.37
C GLY A 373 10.38 1.83 -1.89
N VAL A 374 10.17 1.05 -2.94
CA VAL A 374 11.21 0.27 -3.63
C VAL A 374 11.63 1.00 -4.89
N ALA A 375 12.87 1.44 -4.94
CA ALA A 375 13.43 2.16 -6.08
C ALA A 375 13.43 1.31 -7.35
N SER A 376 13.39 1.97 -8.51
CA SER A 376 13.70 1.32 -9.78
C SER A 376 15.23 1.22 -9.98
N PRO A 377 15.75 0.26 -10.75
CA PRO A 377 17.16 0.16 -11.07
C PRO A 377 17.77 1.45 -11.63
N LEU A 378 17.08 2.14 -12.54
CA LEU A 378 17.51 3.43 -13.06
C LEU A 378 17.47 4.51 -11.98
N GLY A 379 16.39 4.57 -11.20
CA GLY A 379 16.24 5.50 -10.09
C GLY A 379 17.38 5.39 -9.09
N TRP A 380 17.64 4.16 -8.63
CA TRP A 380 18.75 3.93 -7.70
C TRP A 380 20.12 4.25 -8.29
N SER A 381 20.41 3.83 -9.52
CA SER A 381 21.73 4.10 -10.13
C SER A 381 22.03 5.60 -10.27
N ILE A 382 20.99 6.44 -10.38
CA ILE A 382 21.12 7.91 -10.36
C ILE A 382 21.25 8.41 -8.91
N TRP A 383 20.30 8.05 -8.03
CA TRP A 383 20.28 8.54 -6.65
C TRP A 383 21.53 8.09 -5.85
N GLY A 384 21.94 6.84 -5.97
CA GLY A 384 23.14 6.32 -5.28
C GLY A 384 24.40 7.05 -5.72
N SER A 385 24.62 7.19 -7.03
CA SER A 385 25.81 7.87 -7.55
C SER A 385 25.79 9.39 -7.31
N VAL A 386 24.65 10.05 -7.49
CA VAL A 386 24.51 11.50 -7.28
C VAL A 386 24.53 11.82 -5.79
N GLY A 387 23.79 11.07 -4.96
CA GLY A 387 23.66 11.34 -3.53
C GLY A 387 24.98 11.16 -2.79
N ASP A 388 25.78 10.12 -3.11
CA ASP A 388 27.10 9.95 -2.51
C ASP A 388 28.03 11.13 -2.85
N ARG A 389 28.11 11.52 -4.13
CA ARG A 389 28.91 12.67 -4.57
C ARG A 389 28.40 13.97 -3.95
N GLU A 390 27.10 14.16 -3.90
CA GLU A 390 26.47 15.36 -3.34
C GLU A 390 26.80 15.51 -1.86
N MET A 391 26.62 14.46 -1.05
CA MET A 391 26.90 14.52 0.39
C MET A 391 28.36 14.82 0.67
N ARG A 392 29.29 14.25 -0.10
CA ARG A 392 30.72 14.58 -0.01
C ARG A 392 31.03 16.03 -0.40
N GLU A 393 30.42 16.51 -1.48
CA GLU A 393 30.57 17.89 -1.94
C GLU A 393 30.01 18.89 -0.92
N VAL A 394 28.86 18.61 -0.32
CA VAL A 394 28.27 19.43 0.75
C VAL A 394 29.20 19.52 1.95
N ALA A 395 29.67 18.39 2.48
CA ALA A 395 30.62 18.37 3.60
C ALA A 395 31.93 19.11 3.28
N TYR A 396 32.41 19.00 2.05
CA TYR A 396 33.59 19.76 1.58
C TYR A 396 33.30 21.27 1.52
N ARG A 397 32.16 21.70 0.98
CA ARG A 397 31.81 23.14 0.90
C ARG A 397 31.63 23.77 2.28
N LEU A 398 31.07 23.04 3.22
CA LEU A 398 30.96 23.47 4.63
C LEU A 398 32.33 23.50 5.35
N GLY A 399 33.37 22.85 4.80
CA GLY A 399 34.69 22.76 5.37
C GLY A 399 34.91 21.56 6.31
N ALA A 400 33.88 20.72 6.52
CA ALA A 400 33.93 19.54 7.38
C ALA A 400 34.73 18.39 6.76
N MET A 401 34.87 18.37 5.43
CA MET A 401 35.63 17.35 4.68
C MET A 401 36.80 17.98 3.88
N SER A 402 37.90 17.25 3.71
CA SER A 402 39.02 17.63 2.86
C SER A 402 38.78 17.26 1.41
N ARG A 403 39.55 17.88 0.47
CA ARG A 403 39.48 17.53 -0.96
C ARG A 403 39.79 16.04 -1.20
N ARG A 404 40.79 15.48 -0.47
CA ARG A 404 41.16 14.07 -0.60
C ARG A 404 40.04 13.11 -0.13
N GLU A 405 39.32 13.46 0.93
CA GLU A 405 38.20 12.66 1.43
C GLU A 405 37.01 12.76 0.47
N ARG A 406 36.74 13.94 -0.10
CA ARG A 406 35.68 14.15 -1.09
C ARG A 406 35.92 13.30 -2.34
N ASP A 407 37.15 13.30 -2.86
CA ASP A 407 37.53 12.64 -4.12
C ASP A 407 37.83 11.12 -3.89
N SER A 408 37.66 10.59 -2.69
CA SER A 408 37.87 9.17 -2.38
C SER A 408 36.69 8.33 -2.83
N SER A 409 36.93 7.31 -3.66
CA SER A 409 35.95 6.39 -4.23
C SER A 409 36.12 4.94 -3.70
N THR A 410 36.51 4.76 -2.44
CA THR A 410 36.63 3.40 -1.89
C THR A 410 35.27 2.87 -1.48
N PRO A 411 34.89 1.60 -1.81
CA PRO A 411 33.63 0.96 -1.45
C PRO A 411 33.31 1.02 0.06
N ASP A 412 34.32 0.88 0.92
CA ASP A 412 34.20 0.96 2.40
C ASP A 412 33.76 2.34 2.91
N ARG A 413 33.46 3.29 2.00
CA ARG A 413 33.08 4.68 2.34
C ARG A 413 31.87 5.15 1.56
N GLU A 414 31.07 4.25 1.07
CA GLU A 414 29.77 4.61 0.49
C GLU A 414 28.88 5.21 1.56
N ILE A 415 28.36 6.41 1.31
CA ILE A 415 27.47 7.12 2.24
C ILE A 415 26.04 6.66 2.06
N MET A 416 25.64 6.41 0.80
CA MET A 416 24.33 5.87 0.45
C MET A 416 24.46 4.44 -0.05
N HIS A 417 23.53 3.60 0.37
CA HIS A 417 23.49 2.18 0.01
C HIS A 417 22.05 1.72 -0.24
N ILE A 418 21.86 0.54 -0.83
CA ILE A 418 20.54 0.00 -1.12
C ILE A 418 20.40 -1.44 -0.61
N PHE A 419 19.28 -1.71 0.07
CA PHE A 419 18.92 -3.01 0.59
C PHE A 419 17.49 -3.35 0.18
N TYR A 420 17.32 -4.43 -0.56
CA TYR A 420 16.01 -4.85 -1.06
C TYR A 420 15.23 -3.70 -1.71
N GLY A 421 15.92 -2.94 -2.56
CA GLY A 421 15.37 -1.78 -3.26
C GLY A 421 15.10 -0.53 -2.41
N ARG A 422 15.49 -0.53 -1.13
CA ARG A 422 15.30 0.62 -0.23
C ARG A 422 16.61 1.29 0.07
N ALA A 423 16.67 2.59 -0.17
CA ALA A 423 17.85 3.39 0.09
C ALA A 423 18.08 3.60 1.59
N ALA A 424 19.34 3.58 1.99
CA ALA A 424 19.80 3.84 3.35
C ALA A 424 21.04 4.73 3.37
N ILE A 425 21.22 5.44 4.49
CA ILE A 425 22.39 6.28 4.75
C ILE A 425 23.26 5.66 5.85
N GLN A 426 24.57 5.77 5.68
CA GLN A 426 25.56 5.33 6.67
C GLN A 426 25.58 6.27 7.88
N ILE A 427 25.36 5.72 9.07
CA ILE A 427 25.27 6.50 10.31
C ILE A 427 26.63 7.02 10.76
N GLU A 428 27.71 6.29 10.51
CA GLU A 428 29.09 6.73 10.80
C GLU A 428 29.46 8.00 10.03
N TYR A 429 28.91 8.19 8.82
CA TYR A 429 29.08 9.44 8.09
C TYR A 429 28.41 10.60 8.83
N VAL A 430 27.17 10.41 9.29
CA VAL A 430 26.41 11.41 10.05
C VAL A 430 27.14 11.76 11.36
N ALA A 431 27.60 10.75 12.09
CA ALA A 431 28.42 10.92 13.31
C ALA A 431 29.71 11.71 13.03
N THR A 432 30.43 11.33 11.98
CA THR A 432 31.66 12.02 11.57
C THR A 432 31.42 13.49 11.21
N LEU A 433 30.31 13.78 10.54
CA LEU A 433 29.95 15.15 10.19
C LEU A 433 29.60 15.96 11.45
N GLY A 434 28.82 15.39 12.37
CA GLY A 434 28.49 16.01 13.67
C GLY A 434 29.73 16.30 14.51
N ASP A 435 30.68 15.35 14.60
CA ASP A 435 31.93 15.49 15.34
C ASP A 435 32.88 16.58 14.78
N ARG A 436 32.70 16.98 13.53
CA ARG A 436 33.53 17.99 12.85
C ARG A 436 32.87 19.36 12.77
N LEU A 437 31.56 19.47 12.99
CA LEU A 437 30.82 20.74 12.93
C LEU A 437 30.85 21.43 14.30
N PRO A 438 31.06 22.76 14.38
CA PRO A 438 30.99 23.47 15.65
C PRO A 438 29.57 23.55 16.20
N GLY A 439 29.42 23.33 17.49
CA GLY A 439 28.12 23.44 18.18
C GLY A 439 27.31 22.16 18.20
N THR A 440 27.82 21.05 17.68
CA THR A 440 27.19 19.72 17.73
C THR A 440 28.26 18.66 17.99
N THR A 441 27.84 17.46 18.35
CA THR A 441 28.68 16.27 18.45
C THR A 441 28.12 15.18 17.51
N GLY A 442 28.95 14.17 17.20
CA GLY A 442 28.49 13.01 16.45
C GLY A 442 27.31 12.30 17.15
N GLN A 443 27.39 12.26 18.51
CA GLN A 443 26.31 11.69 19.31
C GLN A 443 24.99 12.47 19.18
N ASP A 444 25.05 13.82 19.21
CA ASP A 444 23.86 14.67 19.03
C ASP A 444 23.26 14.52 17.63
N ALA A 445 24.13 14.42 16.61
CA ALA A 445 23.72 14.26 15.23
C ALA A 445 23.00 12.89 15.02
N VAL A 446 23.54 11.80 15.55
CA VAL A 446 22.95 10.46 15.48
C VAL A 446 21.65 10.41 16.28
N LYS A 447 21.64 10.94 17.52
CA LYS A 447 20.42 11.00 18.33
C LYS A 447 19.31 11.83 17.65
N GLY A 448 19.69 12.92 16.99
CA GLY A 448 18.75 13.75 16.25
C GLY A 448 18.14 13.04 15.02
N LEU A 449 18.84 12.06 14.46
CA LEU A 449 18.39 11.26 13.32
C LEU A 449 17.55 10.04 13.77
N LEU A 450 18.09 9.24 14.69
CA LEU A 450 17.51 7.95 15.10
C LEU A 450 16.57 8.04 16.33
N GLY A 451 16.63 9.15 17.09
CA GLY A 451 15.99 9.26 18.40
C GLY A 451 16.83 8.67 19.54
N GLU A 452 17.66 7.70 19.26
CA GLU A 452 18.57 7.01 20.19
C GLU A 452 19.95 6.84 19.56
N VAL A 453 20.93 6.40 20.36
CA VAL A 453 22.32 6.18 19.91
C VAL A 453 22.66 4.72 20.09
N PRO A 454 23.08 3.99 19.03
CA PRO A 454 23.53 2.60 19.16
C PRO A 454 24.70 2.46 20.15
N GLU A 455 24.65 1.42 21.00
CA GLU A 455 25.62 1.24 22.11
C GLU A 455 27.05 0.95 21.63
N ASP A 456 27.19 0.36 20.46
CA ASP A 456 28.47 -0.05 19.86
C ASP A 456 29.13 1.05 19.01
N MET A 457 28.47 2.22 18.83
CA MET A 457 29.03 3.33 18.07
C MET A 457 30.11 4.09 18.83
N SER A 458 31.20 4.40 18.12
CA SER A 458 32.29 5.23 18.66
C SER A 458 32.30 6.63 18.05
N PHE A 459 32.41 7.65 18.91
CA PHE A 459 32.47 9.06 18.51
C PHE A 459 33.86 9.62 18.69
N ARG A 460 34.28 10.50 17.78
CA ARG A 460 35.64 11.12 17.81
C ARG A 460 35.54 12.62 17.55
N PRO A 461 35.02 13.40 18.51
CA PRO A 461 34.90 14.84 18.35
C PRO A 461 36.25 15.48 18.02
N THR A 462 36.29 16.39 17.05
CA THR A 462 37.52 17.04 16.60
C THR A 462 37.27 18.47 16.17
N ASN A 463 38.10 19.38 16.68
CA ASN A 463 38.09 20.80 16.31
C ASN A 463 39.08 21.14 15.17
N ARG A 464 39.81 20.16 14.65
CA ARG A 464 40.90 20.34 13.68
C ARG A 464 40.43 21.11 12.43
N ARG A 465 39.18 21.04 12.06
CA ARG A 465 38.62 21.69 10.90
C ARG A 465 37.91 23.01 11.19
N TYR A 466 37.76 23.38 12.46
CA TYR A 466 37.06 24.59 12.88
C TYR A 466 37.57 25.87 12.24
N PRO A 467 38.90 26.11 12.06
CA PRO A 467 39.35 27.31 11.38
C PRO A 467 38.87 27.42 9.93
N ILE A 468 38.79 26.29 9.23
CA ILE A 468 38.30 26.24 7.83
C ILE A 468 36.79 26.48 7.78
N ILE A 469 36.05 25.86 8.70
CA ILE A 469 34.60 26.01 8.81
C ILE A 469 34.24 27.45 9.19
N ALA A 470 34.93 28.02 10.18
CA ALA A 470 34.72 29.41 10.61
C ALA A 470 34.95 30.43 9.51
N TRP A 471 35.85 30.13 8.55
CA TRP A 471 36.09 30.98 7.39
C TRP A 471 35.04 30.75 6.26
N ARG A 472 34.66 29.51 6.00
CA ARG A 472 33.76 29.15 4.91
C ARG A 472 32.29 29.37 5.23
N LEU A 473 31.83 28.98 6.42
CA LEU A 473 30.43 28.97 6.80
C LEU A 473 29.73 30.33 6.69
N PRO A 474 30.31 31.45 7.16
CA PRO A 474 29.71 32.78 7.00
C PRO A 474 29.52 33.16 5.52
N TRP A 475 30.50 32.81 4.69
CA TRP A 475 30.41 33.05 3.25
C TRP A 475 29.29 32.22 2.59
N VAL A 476 29.21 30.95 2.93
CA VAL A 476 28.14 30.05 2.47
C VAL A 476 26.79 30.56 2.93
N PHE A 477 26.65 30.93 4.22
CA PHE A 477 25.42 31.47 4.79
C PHE A 477 24.89 32.72 4.05
N VAL A 478 25.79 33.65 3.68
CA VAL A 478 25.44 34.87 2.96
C VAL A 478 25.11 34.62 1.49
N THR A 479 25.82 33.71 0.84
CA THR A 479 25.71 33.51 -0.64
C THR A 479 24.65 32.50 -1.04
N SER A 480 24.37 31.48 -0.20
CA SER A 480 23.41 30.40 -0.53
C SER A 480 22.02 30.90 -0.89
N PRO A 481 21.43 31.89 -0.19
CA PRO A 481 20.09 32.40 -0.55
C PRO A 481 19.98 32.98 -1.97
N ARG A 482 21.02 33.63 -2.43
CA ARG A 482 21.08 34.15 -3.82
C ARG A 482 21.22 33.02 -4.82
N ARG A 483 22.10 32.05 -4.53
CA ARG A 483 22.35 30.88 -5.38
C ARG A 483 21.10 30.02 -5.56
N VAL A 484 20.35 29.76 -4.47
CA VAL A 484 19.11 29.00 -4.53
C VAL A 484 18.05 29.69 -5.39
N ARG A 485 17.85 31.01 -5.21
CA ARG A 485 16.87 31.76 -6.02
C ARG A 485 17.28 31.84 -7.50
N GLN A 486 18.55 32.06 -7.79
CA GLN A 486 19.07 32.07 -9.14
C GLN A 486 18.89 30.70 -9.81
N LEU A 487 19.31 29.63 -9.13
CA LEU A 487 19.13 28.25 -9.58
C LEU A 487 17.66 27.96 -9.90
N ALA A 488 16.74 28.33 -9.00
CA ALA A 488 15.30 28.06 -9.19
C ALA A 488 14.76 28.78 -10.45
N ALA A 489 15.13 30.02 -10.67
CA ALA A 489 14.69 30.77 -11.86
C ALA A 489 15.26 30.19 -13.17
N GLU A 490 16.55 29.80 -13.17
CA GLU A 490 17.21 29.17 -14.32
C GLU A 490 16.63 27.78 -14.60
N THR A 491 16.35 27.00 -13.55
CA THR A 491 15.80 25.63 -13.69
C THR A 491 14.36 25.66 -14.17
N ASP A 492 13.54 26.58 -13.68
CA ASP A 492 12.14 26.69 -14.10
C ASP A 492 12.02 26.94 -15.61
N SER A 493 12.76 27.93 -16.11
CA SER A 493 12.79 28.25 -17.56
C SER A 493 13.34 27.08 -18.39
N TRP A 494 14.39 26.42 -17.91
CA TRP A 494 15.00 25.29 -18.58
C TRP A 494 14.06 24.07 -18.58
N TRP A 495 13.41 23.76 -17.46
CA TRP A 495 12.46 22.65 -17.32
C TRP A 495 11.31 22.79 -18.33
N GLN A 496 10.65 23.96 -18.37
CA GLN A 496 9.57 24.22 -19.34
C GLN A 496 10.02 24.03 -20.79
N ALA A 497 11.24 24.54 -21.13
CA ALA A 497 11.79 24.40 -22.48
C ALA A 497 12.08 22.94 -22.84
N GLN A 498 12.64 22.15 -21.89
CA GLN A 498 12.97 20.75 -22.14
C GLN A 498 11.72 19.90 -22.29
N ILE A 499 10.75 20.02 -21.38
CA ILE A 499 9.48 19.25 -21.42
C ILE A 499 8.74 19.50 -22.73
N LYS A 500 8.70 20.74 -23.20
CA LYS A 500 8.07 21.09 -24.49
C LYS A 500 8.79 20.50 -25.70
N ALA A 501 10.12 20.39 -25.65
CA ALA A 501 10.93 19.95 -26.78
C ALA A 501 11.08 18.41 -26.86
N LEU A 502 10.98 17.70 -25.74
CA LEU A 502 11.25 16.26 -25.63
C LEU A 502 10.44 15.37 -26.60
N PRO A 503 9.12 15.57 -26.82
CA PRO A 503 8.34 14.70 -27.70
C PRO A 503 8.86 14.62 -29.13
N ALA A 504 9.55 15.66 -29.61
CA ALA A 504 10.09 15.73 -30.97
C ALA A 504 11.54 15.19 -31.10
N ARG A 505 12.17 14.77 -29.97
CA ARG A 505 13.60 14.33 -29.98
C ARG A 505 13.71 12.86 -30.35
N ASP A 506 14.78 12.53 -31.08
CA ASP A 506 15.22 11.16 -31.33
C ASP A 506 15.96 10.58 -30.12
N LEU A 507 16.40 9.34 -30.22
CA LEU A 507 17.09 8.62 -29.13
C LEU A 507 18.39 9.34 -28.73
N ALA A 508 19.19 9.81 -29.67
CA ALA A 508 20.48 10.46 -29.40
C ALA A 508 20.29 11.81 -28.68
N ALA A 509 19.35 12.64 -29.16
CA ALA A 509 19.01 13.92 -28.55
C ALA A 509 18.36 13.74 -27.17
N SER A 510 17.53 12.70 -26.98
CA SER A 510 16.92 12.35 -25.69
C SER A 510 18.00 11.90 -24.70
N ARG A 511 18.97 11.09 -25.11
CA ARG A 511 20.10 10.65 -24.30
C ARG A 511 20.96 11.84 -23.84
N ALA A 512 21.27 12.79 -24.75
CA ALA A 512 22.00 13.98 -24.39
C ALA A 512 21.26 14.86 -23.38
N THR A 513 19.92 14.96 -23.53
CA THR A 513 19.07 15.68 -22.57
C THR A 513 19.06 14.97 -21.20
N PHE A 514 18.94 13.66 -21.19
CA PHE A 514 18.97 12.85 -19.98
C PHE A 514 20.28 13.06 -19.19
N GLN A 515 21.42 13.01 -19.86
CA GLN A 515 22.74 13.25 -19.24
C GLN A 515 22.90 14.68 -18.70
N ASP A 516 22.43 15.71 -19.44
CA ASP A 516 22.41 17.11 -18.95
C ASP A 516 21.50 17.24 -17.73
N ALA A 517 20.32 16.58 -17.75
CA ALA A 517 19.35 16.62 -16.66
C ALA A 517 19.90 15.95 -15.38
N VAL A 518 20.60 14.82 -15.48
CA VAL A 518 21.26 14.17 -14.32
C VAL A 518 22.32 15.11 -13.72
N GLY A 519 23.14 15.79 -14.54
CA GLY A 519 24.12 16.76 -14.06
C GLY A 519 23.48 17.97 -13.38
N ARG A 520 22.33 18.46 -13.90
CA ARG A 520 21.57 19.55 -13.28
C ARG A 520 20.88 19.12 -11.99
N PHE A 521 20.39 17.90 -11.93
CA PHE A 521 19.85 17.33 -10.72
C PHE A 521 20.90 17.28 -9.60
N GLU A 522 22.11 16.80 -9.88
CA GLU A 522 23.24 16.79 -8.93
C GLU A 522 23.57 18.22 -8.45
N GLN A 523 23.67 19.18 -9.37
CA GLN A 523 23.94 20.58 -9.05
C GLN A 523 22.83 21.18 -8.16
N ALA A 524 21.57 20.94 -8.53
CA ALA A 524 20.42 21.50 -7.82
C ALA A 524 20.29 20.90 -6.40
N LEU A 525 20.48 19.57 -6.26
CA LEU A 525 20.49 18.88 -4.99
C LEU A 525 21.62 19.42 -4.09
N THR A 526 22.84 19.52 -4.61
CA THR A 526 23.99 20.07 -3.84
C THR A 526 23.73 21.50 -3.34
N ILE A 527 23.19 22.40 -4.18
CA ILE A 527 22.91 23.78 -3.78
C ILE A 527 21.78 23.83 -2.74
N HIS A 528 20.76 22.99 -2.92
CA HIS A 528 19.65 22.84 -1.97
C HIS A 528 20.18 22.38 -0.61
N THR A 529 20.92 21.27 -0.52
CA THR A 529 21.40 20.68 0.72
C THR A 529 22.42 21.58 1.42
N VAL A 530 23.33 22.25 0.68
CA VAL A 530 24.21 23.27 1.27
C VAL A 530 23.41 24.37 1.95
N CYS A 531 22.33 24.87 1.31
CA CYS A 531 21.46 25.90 1.92
C CYS A 531 20.68 25.34 3.10
N LEU A 532 20.16 24.11 3.00
CA LEU A 532 19.44 23.45 4.08
C LEU A 532 20.31 23.35 5.34
N LEU A 533 21.49 22.77 5.25
CA LEU A 533 22.38 22.51 6.39
C LEU A 533 23.09 23.78 6.91
N SER A 534 23.37 24.79 6.06
CA SER A 534 24.08 25.99 6.47
C SER A 534 23.20 27.17 6.87
N VAL A 535 21.93 27.20 6.42
CA VAL A 535 21.03 28.36 6.62
C VAL A 535 19.73 27.95 7.29
N VAL A 536 18.98 26.99 6.72
CA VAL A 536 17.63 26.69 7.15
C VAL A 536 17.61 25.96 8.48
N GLN A 537 18.34 24.85 8.58
CA GLN A 537 18.37 24.00 9.78
C GLN A 537 18.92 24.72 11.02
N PRO A 538 20.05 25.46 10.96
CA PRO A 538 20.52 26.22 12.11
C PRO A 538 19.55 27.32 12.58
N LEU A 539 18.87 27.99 11.65
CA LEU A 539 17.85 28.98 12.00
C LEU A 539 16.63 28.35 12.66
N TYR A 540 16.26 27.16 12.21
CA TYR A 540 15.14 26.43 12.77
C TYR A 540 15.45 25.94 14.20
N GLN A 541 16.65 25.39 14.43
CA GLN A 541 17.12 24.99 15.75
C GLN A 541 17.21 26.18 16.72
N ALA A 542 17.83 27.28 16.29
CA ALA A 542 17.89 28.50 17.11
C ALA A 542 16.51 29.08 17.43
N LEU A 543 15.53 28.92 16.54
CA LEU A 543 14.16 29.34 16.80
C LEU A 543 13.45 28.41 17.79
N ALA A 544 13.66 27.10 17.70
CA ALA A 544 13.13 26.14 18.65
C ALA A 544 13.66 26.39 20.07
N GLU A 545 14.98 26.58 20.20
CA GLU A 545 15.61 26.95 21.48
C GLU A 545 15.11 28.29 22.07
N LEU A 546 14.84 29.27 21.18
CA LEU A 546 14.28 30.55 21.57
C LEU A 546 12.87 30.39 22.17
N ILE A 547 12.01 29.56 21.52
CA ILE A 547 10.65 29.28 21.96
C ILE A 547 10.66 28.53 23.29
N GLU A 548 11.50 27.51 23.41
CA GLU A 548 11.71 26.75 24.66
C GLU A 548 12.16 27.67 25.79
N THR A 549 13.17 28.53 25.53
CA THR A 549 13.66 29.50 26.52
C THR A 549 12.58 30.49 26.92
N ALA A 550 11.70 30.88 26.03
CA ALA A 550 10.57 31.78 26.30
C ALA A 550 9.46 31.09 27.13
N GLY A 551 9.33 29.77 27.07
CA GLY A 551 8.29 29.02 27.75
C GLY A 551 6.87 29.36 27.24
N VAL A 552 6.77 30.06 26.11
CA VAL A 552 5.50 30.51 25.48
C VAL A 552 5.66 30.51 23.97
N GLY A 553 4.59 30.22 23.29
CA GLY A 553 4.56 30.18 21.83
C GLY A 553 4.94 28.81 21.28
N GLU A 554 4.87 28.70 19.97
CA GLU A 554 5.12 27.48 19.20
C GLU A 554 5.90 27.84 17.93
N LEU A 555 6.39 26.83 17.22
CA LEU A 555 6.98 27.00 15.88
C LEU A 555 5.99 27.60 14.86
N ALA A 556 4.71 27.61 15.18
CA ALA A 556 3.64 28.33 14.46
C ALA A 556 3.88 29.86 14.37
N VAL A 557 4.83 30.44 15.09
CA VAL A 557 5.25 31.86 14.93
C VAL A 557 5.77 32.20 13.53
N LEU A 558 5.99 31.19 12.69
CA LEU A 558 6.36 31.32 11.28
C LEU A 558 5.22 31.00 10.33
N SER A 559 4.06 30.53 10.79
CA SER A 559 2.90 30.21 9.96
C SER A 559 2.42 31.40 9.12
N GLY A 560 1.82 31.12 7.97
CA GLY A 560 1.39 32.14 7.02
C GLY A 560 2.54 32.82 6.28
N SER A 561 3.70 32.17 6.19
CA SER A 561 4.83 32.67 5.41
C SER A 561 4.65 32.48 3.90
N GLY A 562 3.70 31.65 3.45
CA GLY A 562 3.45 31.34 2.05
C GLY A 562 4.58 30.48 1.44
N GLY A 563 4.50 29.16 1.58
CA GLY A 563 5.48 28.22 1.02
C GLY A 563 5.13 27.79 -0.41
N ALA A 564 6.04 27.06 -1.05
CA ALA A 564 5.81 26.45 -2.36
C ALA A 564 4.59 25.47 -2.32
N GLU A 565 4.43 24.78 -1.21
CA GLU A 565 3.34 23.85 -0.94
C GLU A 565 1.96 24.56 -0.91
N MET A 566 1.89 25.76 -0.30
CA MET A 566 0.66 26.58 -0.29
C MET A 566 0.31 27.14 -1.66
N ALA A 567 1.30 27.36 -2.54
CA ALA A 567 1.06 27.78 -3.92
C ALA A 567 0.29 26.70 -4.70
N ILE A 568 0.62 25.41 -4.49
CA ILE A 568 -0.10 24.28 -5.09
C ILE A 568 -1.56 24.28 -4.67
N VAL A 569 -1.82 24.33 -3.35
CA VAL A 569 -3.18 24.33 -2.79
C VAL A 569 -3.99 25.53 -3.27
N SER A 570 -3.34 26.71 -3.36
CA SER A 570 -3.97 27.96 -3.86
C SER A 570 -4.33 27.85 -5.34
N ASP A 571 -3.45 27.35 -6.19
CA ASP A 571 -3.71 27.23 -7.63
C ASP A 571 -4.76 26.15 -7.91
N LEU A 572 -4.77 25.02 -7.16
CA LEU A 572 -5.85 24.04 -7.22
C LEU A 572 -7.21 24.64 -6.78
N TRP A 573 -7.22 25.47 -5.74
CA TRP A 573 -8.45 26.16 -5.32
C TRP A 573 -8.97 27.09 -6.41
N ARG A 574 -8.11 27.92 -6.99
CA ARG A 574 -8.45 28.83 -8.11
C ARG A 574 -8.97 28.07 -9.32
N ALA A 575 -8.35 26.92 -9.62
CA ALA A 575 -8.81 26.04 -10.70
C ALA A 575 -10.19 25.46 -10.43
N SER A 576 -10.47 25.06 -9.17
CA SER A 576 -11.79 24.55 -8.77
C SER A 576 -12.91 25.60 -8.89
N ARG A 577 -12.57 26.89 -8.91
CA ARG A 577 -13.48 28.03 -9.12
C ARG A 577 -13.51 28.51 -10.58
N GLY A 578 -12.72 27.90 -11.48
CA GLY A 578 -12.64 28.33 -12.88
C GLY A 578 -11.88 29.65 -13.11
N GLU A 579 -11.08 30.11 -12.11
CA GLU A 579 -10.24 31.31 -12.26
C GLU A 579 -9.00 31.06 -13.12
N ILE A 580 -8.48 29.82 -13.08
CA ILE A 580 -7.42 29.32 -13.94
C ILE A 580 -7.84 27.94 -14.47
N ASP A 581 -7.29 27.53 -15.59
CA ASP A 581 -7.55 26.18 -16.12
C ASP A 581 -6.58 25.14 -15.54
N LEU A 582 -6.91 23.86 -15.72
CA LEU A 582 -6.08 22.75 -15.26
C LEU A 582 -4.73 22.71 -15.98
N ASP A 583 -4.67 23.18 -17.23
CA ASP A 583 -3.41 23.27 -17.99
C ASP A 583 -2.43 24.25 -17.35
N GLU A 584 -2.92 25.36 -16.81
CA GLU A 584 -2.10 26.33 -16.07
C GLU A 584 -1.56 25.71 -14.77
N VAL A 585 -2.38 24.95 -14.02
CA VAL A 585 -1.93 24.22 -12.83
C VAL A 585 -0.84 23.22 -13.20
N VAL A 586 -1.02 22.45 -14.26
CA VAL A 586 -0.04 21.47 -14.75
C VAL A 586 1.22 22.16 -15.27
N CYS A 587 1.11 23.31 -15.91
CA CYS A 587 2.27 24.12 -16.35
C CYS A 587 3.12 24.57 -15.15
N ASN A 588 2.50 24.92 -14.02
CA ASN A 588 3.18 25.41 -12.82
C ASN A 588 3.69 24.30 -11.91
N HIS A 589 2.95 23.18 -11.81
CA HIS A 589 3.12 22.16 -10.78
C HIS A 589 3.19 20.72 -11.33
N GLY A 590 3.21 20.53 -12.65
CA GLY A 590 3.13 19.22 -13.31
C GLY A 590 4.29 18.26 -13.05
N PHE A 591 5.40 18.72 -12.45
CA PHE A 591 6.51 17.89 -12.00
C PHE A 591 6.26 17.21 -10.65
N HIS A 592 5.18 17.57 -9.94
CA HIS A 592 4.72 16.88 -8.74
C HIS A 592 3.91 15.63 -9.10
N GLY A 593 3.82 14.71 -8.16
CA GLY A 593 3.06 13.47 -8.28
C GLY A 593 3.34 12.54 -7.11
N PRO A 594 2.64 11.42 -7.00
CA PRO A 594 2.94 10.43 -5.97
C PRO A 594 4.36 9.89 -6.12
N MET A 595 5.05 9.68 -4.99
CA MET A 595 6.43 9.18 -4.96
C MET A 595 7.41 10.03 -5.78
N GLU A 596 7.45 11.34 -5.55
CA GLU A 596 8.21 12.33 -6.34
C GLU A 596 9.68 11.96 -6.62
N GLY A 597 10.36 11.31 -5.66
CA GLY A 597 11.75 10.90 -5.77
C GLY A 597 11.96 9.66 -6.63
N GLU A 598 10.94 8.85 -6.87
CA GLU A 598 11.03 7.67 -7.73
C GLU A 598 10.73 8.03 -9.18
N ILE A 599 11.73 7.89 -10.05
CA ILE A 599 11.63 8.33 -11.43
C ILE A 599 10.70 7.48 -12.31
N SER A 600 10.39 6.26 -11.92
CA SER A 600 9.43 5.41 -12.63
C SER A 600 7.98 5.81 -12.34
N SER A 601 7.70 6.56 -11.25
CA SER A 601 6.36 7.04 -10.94
C SER A 601 5.85 8.04 -11.98
N ARG A 602 4.53 8.19 -12.10
CA ARG A 602 3.92 9.18 -12.99
C ARG A 602 3.67 10.47 -12.22
N VAL A 603 3.96 11.60 -12.88
CA VAL A 603 3.71 12.95 -12.34
C VAL A 603 2.44 13.54 -12.93
N TRP A 604 1.92 14.61 -12.34
CA TRP A 604 0.68 15.26 -12.75
C TRP A 604 0.64 15.72 -14.21
N ARG A 605 1.80 16.00 -14.79
CA ARG A 605 1.94 16.28 -16.22
C ARG A 605 1.57 15.07 -17.10
N GLU A 606 1.79 13.87 -16.60
CA GLU A 606 1.58 12.60 -17.30
C GLU A 606 0.23 11.96 -16.94
N ASP A 607 -0.22 12.13 -15.69
CA ASP A 607 -1.51 11.64 -15.21
C ASP A 607 -2.21 12.70 -14.35
N ARG A 608 -3.32 13.22 -14.87
CA ARG A 608 -4.10 14.30 -14.27
C ARG A 608 -5.26 13.81 -13.39
N SER A 609 -5.50 12.51 -13.34
CA SER A 609 -6.68 11.92 -12.70
C SER A 609 -6.80 12.29 -11.22
N SER A 610 -5.67 12.38 -10.50
CA SER A 610 -5.65 12.80 -9.10
C SER A 610 -6.03 14.28 -8.94
N LEU A 611 -5.56 15.16 -9.84
CA LEU A 611 -5.92 16.58 -9.81
C LEU A 611 -7.40 16.81 -10.08
N GLU A 612 -7.98 16.10 -11.05
CA GLU A 612 -9.40 16.23 -11.39
C GLU A 612 -10.32 15.87 -10.22
N ARG A 613 -9.93 14.84 -9.43
CA ARG A 613 -10.66 14.49 -8.20
C ARG A 613 -10.58 15.58 -7.16
N VAL A 614 -9.37 16.07 -6.86
CA VAL A 614 -9.15 17.16 -5.91
C VAL A 614 -9.94 18.41 -6.30
N LEU A 615 -10.03 18.73 -7.59
CA LEU A 615 -10.82 19.86 -8.08
C LEU A 615 -12.31 19.70 -7.80
N LYS A 616 -12.86 18.48 -7.94
CA LYS A 616 -14.27 18.21 -7.58
C LYS A 616 -14.52 18.39 -6.08
N ASP A 617 -13.62 17.91 -5.24
CA ASP A 617 -13.72 18.06 -3.79
C ASP A 617 -13.63 19.53 -3.36
N TYR A 618 -12.70 20.27 -3.95
CA TYR A 618 -12.56 21.71 -3.68
C TYR A 618 -13.77 22.51 -4.17
N ALA A 619 -14.33 22.15 -5.34
CA ALA A 619 -15.52 22.81 -5.89
C ALA A 619 -16.75 22.68 -4.98
N ALA A 620 -16.89 21.56 -4.27
CA ALA A 620 -17.97 21.31 -3.32
C ALA A 620 -17.87 22.15 -2.02
N ARG A 621 -16.70 22.75 -1.73
CA ARG A 621 -16.46 23.48 -0.48
C ARG A 621 -16.94 24.93 -0.53
N PRO A 622 -17.40 25.50 0.61
CA PRO A 622 -17.77 26.93 0.69
C PRO A 622 -16.53 27.81 0.56
N GLU A 623 -16.71 29.02 0.07
CA GLU A 623 -15.66 30.04 -0.11
C GLU A 623 -14.90 30.37 1.20
N SER A 624 -15.58 30.25 2.34
CA SER A 624 -14.97 30.46 3.66
C SER A 624 -13.85 29.44 3.98
N ALA A 625 -13.80 28.31 3.27
CA ALA A 625 -12.75 27.30 3.39
C ALA A 625 -11.53 27.60 2.52
N ALA A 626 -11.52 28.70 1.73
CA ALA A 626 -10.43 29.04 0.82
C ALA A 626 -9.06 29.08 1.55
N PRO A 627 -7.98 28.53 0.94
CA PRO A 627 -6.64 28.56 1.53
C PRO A 627 -6.16 29.96 1.91
N LEU A 628 -6.52 30.97 1.11
CA LEU A 628 -6.18 32.37 1.36
C LEU A 628 -6.78 32.91 2.68
N HIS A 629 -7.94 32.43 3.10
CA HIS A 629 -8.54 32.83 4.39
C HIS A 629 -7.75 32.28 5.57
N ARG A 630 -7.31 31.00 5.51
CA ARG A 630 -6.47 30.38 6.53
C ARG A 630 -5.10 31.07 6.60
N GLU A 631 -4.48 31.30 5.45
CA GLU A 631 -3.19 32.00 5.37
C GLU A 631 -3.29 33.44 5.90
N ALA A 632 -4.36 34.18 5.58
CA ALA A 632 -4.60 35.51 6.09
C ALA A 632 -4.80 35.51 7.63
N ALA A 633 -5.54 34.53 8.16
CA ALA A 633 -5.71 34.37 9.61
C ALA A 633 -4.37 34.08 10.29
N ALA A 634 -3.56 33.17 9.75
CA ALA A 634 -2.22 32.87 10.26
C ALA A 634 -1.30 34.10 10.21
N ARG A 635 -1.32 34.86 9.11
CA ARG A 635 -0.58 36.14 8.98
C ARG A 635 -0.99 37.17 10.02
N GLN A 636 -2.26 37.24 10.41
CA GLN A 636 -2.76 38.16 11.44
C GLN A 636 -2.34 37.72 12.86
N LEU A 637 -2.32 36.42 13.14
CA LEU A 637 -1.93 35.87 14.43
C LEU A 637 -0.41 35.95 14.67
N ARG A 638 0.41 35.85 13.66
CA ARG A 638 1.86 35.84 13.72
C ARG A 638 2.48 37.04 14.50
N PRO A 639 2.11 38.32 14.26
CA PRO A 639 2.66 39.44 15.03
C PRO A 639 2.28 39.41 16.52
N LYS A 640 1.14 38.80 16.86
CA LYS A 640 0.72 38.59 18.24
C LYS A 640 1.59 37.57 18.91
N GLN A 641 1.76 36.40 18.33
CA GLN A 641 2.61 35.32 18.82
C GLN A 641 4.08 35.78 18.96
N GLN A 642 4.61 36.48 17.97
CA GLN A 642 5.98 37.03 18.06
C GLN A 642 6.13 38.02 19.19
N ARG A 643 5.12 38.86 19.48
CA ARG A 643 5.15 39.76 20.64
C ARG A 643 5.09 39.04 21.96
N GLU A 644 4.34 37.95 22.08
CA GLU A 644 4.26 37.11 23.26
C GLU A 644 5.61 36.47 23.56
N VAL A 645 6.26 35.84 22.59
CA VAL A 645 7.62 35.27 22.71
C VAL A 645 8.61 36.36 23.13
N LEU A 646 8.59 37.52 22.46
CA LEU A 646 9.50 38.64 22.83
C LEU A 646 9.22 39.19 24.21
N ALA A 647 7.97 39.23 24.68
CA ALA A 647 7.59 39.73 26.01
C ALA A 647 8.08 38.79 27.12
N ALA A 648 8.04 37.48 26.89
CA ALA A 648 8.53 36.48 27.86
C ALA A 648 10.07 36.48 28.04
N LEU A 649 10.80 36.99 27.04
CA LEU A 649 12.27 37.02 27.10
C LEU A 649 12.82 38.21 27.94
N PRO A 650 14.00 38.05 28.60
CA PRO A 650 14.73 39.16 29.22
C PRO A 650 15.00 40.29 28.21
N ARG A 651 14.87 41.54 28.66
CA ARG A 651 15.04 42.73 27.82
C ARG A 651 16.32 42.74 26.98
N ALA A 652 17.41 42.24 27.49
CA ALA A 652 18.70 42.18 26.80
C ALA A 652 18.72 41.22 25.61
N ARG A 653 17.90 40.17 25.63
CA ARG A 653 17.82 39.15 24.54
C ARG A 653 16.83 39.54 23.42
N ARG A 654 15.88 40.47 23.66
CA ARG A 654 14.81 40.86 22.70
C ARG A 654 15.32 41.35 21.33
N PRO A 655 16.43 42.16 21.25
CA PRO A 655 16.92 42.58 19.93
C PRO A 655 17.44 41.44 19.08
N ALA A 656 18.20 40.53 19.67
CA ALA A 656 18.71 39.32 18.99
C ALA A 656 17.53 38.40 18.54
N ALA A 657 16.56 38.18 19.42
CA ALA A 657 15.37 37.40 19.13
C ALA A 657 14.54 38.01 17.97
N ARG A 658 14.36 39.35 17.91
CA ARG A 658 13.72 39.99 16.76
C ARG A 658 14.48 39.77 15.45
N ALA A 659 15.81 39.91 15.50
CA ALA A 659 16.63 39.64 14.30
C ALA A 659 16.51 38.19 13.84
N LEU A 660 16.53 37.23 14.78
CA LEU A 660 16.36 35.80 14.49
C LEU A 660 15.00 35.51 13.86
N LEU A 661 13.91 36.01 14.44
CA LEU A 661 12.54 35.85 13.89
C LEU A 661 12.42 36.42 12.48
N ALA A 662 12.97 37.62 12.23
CA ALA A 662 12.94 38.24 10.91
C ALA A 662 13.78 37.46 9.87
N LEU A 663 14.94 36.97 10.30
CA LEU A 663 15.85 36.18 9.45
C LEU A 663 15.22 34.83 9.12
N ALA A 664 14.69 34.13 10.12
CA ALA A 664 14.03 32.84 9.96
C ALA A 664 12.87 32.94 8.98
N ALA A 665 11.99 33.96 9.15
CA ALA A 665 10.85 34.20 8.26
C ALA A 665 11.23 34.37 6.78
N SER A 666 12.41 34.91 6.50
CA SER A 666 12.88 35.17 5.12
C SER A 666 13.70 34.04 4.52
N ARG A 667 14.25 33.13 5.35
CA ARG A 667 15.21 32.13 4.95
C ARG A 667 14.68 30.70 4.95
N ILE A 668 13.71 30.38 5.81
CA ILE A 668 13.11 29.05 5.88
C ILE A 668 12.42 28.69 4.56
N LEU A 669 11.84 29.65 3.88
CA LEU A 669 11.23 29.48 2.54
C LEU A 669 12.19 28.96 1.46
N LEU A 670 13.51 29.15 1.66
CA LEU A 670 14.50 28.68 0.70
C LEU A 670 14.51 27.15 0.55
N ARG A 671 14.02 26.42 1.55
CA ARG A 671 13.83 24.96 1.48
C ARG A 671 12.93 24.59 0.31
N GLY A 672 11.70 25.12 0.27
CA GLY A 672 10.74 24.82 -0.79
C GLY A 672 11.23 25.27 -2.17
N ILE A 673 11.88 26.46 -2.25
CA ILE A 673 12.43 26.98 -3.49
C ILE A 673 13.54 26.06 -4.04
N GLY A 674 14.43 25.57 -3.17
CA GLY A 674 15.50 24.64 -3.57
C GLY A 674 14.98 23.25 -3.93
N LYS A 675 13.96 22.75 -3.17
CA LYS A 675 13.30 21.47 -3.45
C LYS A 675 12.65 21.48 -4.84
N ARG A 676 11.93 22.55 -5.19
CA ARG A 676 11.32 22.74 -6.52
C ARG A 676 12.38 22.59 -7.64
N ALA A 677 13.53 23.20 -7.51
CA ALA A 677 14.56 23.17 -8.54
C ALA A 677 15.12 21.76 -8.81
N PHE A 678 15.42 20.98 -7.78
CA PHE A 678 15.91 19.62 -8.02
C PHE A 678 14.78 18.69 -8.51
N LEU A 679 13.55 18.82 -8.05
CA LEU A 679 12.40 18.04 -8.56
C LEU A 679 12.11 18.34 -10.03
N GLN A 680 12.17 19.60 -10.47
CA GLN A 680 12.07 19.96 -11.90
C GLN A 680 13.19 19.33 -12.73
N SER A 681 14.43 19.29 -12.20
CA SER A 681 15.53 18.62 -12.86
C SER A 681 15.30 17.11 -12.95
N LEU A 682 14.80 16.49 -11.89
CA LEU A 682 14.45 15.06 -11.84
C LEU A 682 13.28 14.72 -12.78
N ASP A 683 12.32 15.65 -12.98
CA ASP A 683 11.24 15.46 -13.94
C ASP A 683 11.75 15.45 -15.40
N VAL A 684 12.77 16.22 -15.74
CA VAL A 684 13.40 16.13 -17.07
C VAL A 684 14.16 14.81 -17.23
N VAL A 685 14.80 14.31 -16.16
CA VAL A 685 15.41 12.96 -16.14
C VAL A 685 14.35 11.91 -16.47
N ARG A 686 13.23 11.92 -15.75
CA ARG A 686 12.07 11.02 -15.93
C ARG A 686 11.52 11.08 -17.36
N ALA A 687 11.22 12.28 -17.83
CA ALA A 687 10.64 12.50 -19.15
C ALA A 687 11.58 12.08 -20.29
N SER A 688 12.87 12.39 -20.16
CA SER A 688 13.86 11.99 -21.18
C SER A 688 14.12 10.48 -21.18
N ALA A 689 14.09 9.81 -20.00
CA ALA A 689 14.16 8.36 -19.93
C ALA A 689 12.96 7.70 -20.63
N ARG A 690 11.72 8.14 -20.38
CA ARG A 690 10.54 7.63 -21.10
C ARG A 690 10.61 7.87 -22.59
N ARG A 691 11.07 9.04 -23.02
CA ARG A 691 11.25 9.32 -24.45
C ARG A 691 12.30 8.38 -25.09
N MET A 692 13.38 8.07 -24.40
CA MET A 692 14.33 7.04 -24.83
C MET A 692 13.66 5.66 -24.89
N GLY A 693 12.82 5.32 -23.90
CA GLY A 693 12.03 4.10 -23.90
C GLY A 693 11.11 3.99 -25.12
N GLU A 694 10.35 5.06 -25.45
CA GLU A 694 9.53 5.12 -26.68
C GLU A 694 10.37 4.87 -27.96
N CYS A 695 11.55 5.48 -28.06
CA CYS A 695 12.45 5.27 -29.20
C CYS A 695 12.94 3.81 -29.28
N LEU A 696 13.28 3.21 -28.13
CA LEU A 696 13.76 1.83 -28.04
C LEU A 696 12.64 0.81 -28.31
N VAL A 697 11.40 1.11 -27.98
CA VAL A 697 10.23 0.31 -28.38
C VAL A 697 10.04 0.37 -29.90
N ALA A 698 10.13 1.56 -30.49
CA ALA A 698 10.07 1.72 -31.95
C ALA A 698 11.18 0.92 -32.68
N GLU A 699 12.35 0.80 -32.07
CA GLU A 699 13.48 -0.02 -32.54
C GLU A 699 13.34 -1.51 -32.17
N ARG A 700 12.27 -1.92 -31.49
CA ARG A 700 11.99 -3.29 -30.99
C ARG A 700 13.04 -3.82 -30.01
N ARG A 701 13.75 -2.95 -29.32
CA ARG A 701 14.70 -3.32 -28.28
C ARG A 701 14.01 -3.52 -26.92
N LEU A 702 12.98 -2.74 -26.61
CA LEU A 702 12.14 -2.89 -25.42
C LEU A 702 10.69 -3.23 -25.83
N ALA A 703 9.94 -3.84 -24.92
CA ALA A 703 8.53 -4.19 -25.12
C ALA A 703 7.60 -3.03 -24.74
N ASP A 704 7.95 -2.30 -23.68
CA ASP A 704 7.21 -1.15 -23.16
C ASP A 704 8.15 0.03 -22.90
N GLN A 705 7.63 1.28 -23.01
CA GLN A 705 8.43 2.48 -22.77
C GLN A 705 8.95 2.58 -21.33
N ASP A 706 8.21 2.06 -20.36
CA ASP A 706 8.59 2.09 -18.95
C ASP A 706 9.59 0.98 -18.59
N ASP A 707 9.91 0.06 -19.51
CA ASP A 707 11.01 -0.92 -19.38
C ASP A 707 12.36 -0.26 -19.16
N VAL A 708 12.54 0.96 -19.64
CA VAL A 708 13.75 1.77 -19.46
C VAL A 708 14.12 1.94 -17.98
N PHE A 709 13.16 1.96 -17.06
CA PHE A 709 13.41 2.13 -15.63
C PHE A 709 14.02 0.89 -14.95
N TYR A 710 14.00 -0.26 -15.62
CA TYR A 710 14.66 -1.49 -15.16
C TYR A 710 16.11 -1.62 -15.64
N LEU A 711 16.60 -0.66 -16.43
CA LEU A 711 18.02 -0.52 -16.79
C LEU A 711 18.73 0.35 -15.76
N THR A 712 20.04 0.22 -15.65
CA THR A 712 20.85 1.15 -14.87
C THR A 712 21.26 2.37 -15.71
N LEU A 713 21.79 3.41 -15.06
CA LEU A 713 22.31 4.60 -15.71
C LEU A 713 23.37 4.26 -16.78
N ASP A 714 24.29 3.37 -16.44
CA ASP A 714 25.39 2.96 -17.33
C ASP A 714 24.86 2.16 -18.54
N GLU A 715 23.95 1.21 -18.33
CA GLU A 715 23.33 0.44 -19.41
C GLU A 715 22.51 1.31 -20.36
N LEU A 716 21.78 2.30 -19.83
CA LEU A 716 20.98 3.21 -20.65
C LEU A 716 21.82 4.20 -21.44
N THR A 717 22.96 4.65 -20.88
CA THR A 717 23.81 5.66 -21.50
C THR A 717 24.93 5.08 -22.36
N SER A 718 25.20 3.77 -22.25
CA SER A 718 26.18 3.05 -23.09
C SER A 718 25.51 2.17 -24.16
N THR A 719 26.02 0.96 -24.39
CA THR A 719 25.42 -0.04 -25.27
C THR A 719 24.49 -0.92 -24.49
N LEU A 720 23.23 -1.06 -24.95
CA LEU A 720 22.27 -1.95 -24.33
C LEU A 720 22.73 -3.42 -24.39
N PRO A 721 22.49 -4.19 -23.34
CA PRO A 721 22.70 -5.65 -23.35
C PRO A 721 21.93 -6.32 -24.49
N ASP A 722 22.49 -7.44 -25.02
CA ASP A 722 21.84 -8.18 -26.11
C ASP A 722 20.56 -8.88 -25.62
N ASP A 723 20.52 -9.31 -24.36
CA ASP A 723 19.41 -9.97 -23.68
C ASP A 723 18.51 -9.01 -22.88
N VAL A 724 18.43 -7.74 -23.31
CA VAL A 724 17.78 -6.65 -22.55
C VAL A 724 16.36 -6.95 -22.11
N GLN A 725 15.56 -7.68 -22.90
CA GLN A 725 14.16 -8.02 -22.54
C GLN A 725 14.10 -9.03 -21.40
N GLU A 726 14.99 -10.04 -21.40
CA GLU A 726 15.08 -11.01 -20.30
C GLU A 726 15.60 -10.34 -19.02
N LEU A 727 16.60 -9.45 -19.16
CA LEU A 727 17.14 -8.67 -18.06
C LEU A 727 16.04 -7.81 -17.38
N VAL A 728 15.25 -7.10 -18.19
CA VAL A 728 14.12 -6.28 -17.73
C VAL A 728 13.08 -7.16 -17.02
N ALA A 729 12.72 -8.31 -17.58
CA ALA A 729 11.75 -9.22 -16.97
C ALA A 729 12.22 -9.74 -15.61
N ARG A 730 13.49 -10.17 -15.49
CA ARG A 730 14.10 -10.60 -14.22
C ARG A 730 14.08 -9.48 -13.16
N ARG A 731 14.52 -8.26 -13.52
CA ARG A 731 14.57 -7.12 -12.60
C ARG A 731 13.19 -6.63 -12.19
N ARG A 732 12.21 -6.68 -13.11
CA ARG A 732 10.80 -6.37 -12.81
C ARG A 732 10.24 -7.34 -11.77
N GLN A 733 10.48 -8.64 -11.94
CA GLN A 733 10.07 -9.64 -10.96
C GLN A 733 10.74 -9.41 -9.61
N ARG A 734 12.05 -9.18 -9.58
CA ARG A 734 12.82 -8.93 -8.35
C ARG A 734 12.31 -7.69 -7.60
N ARG A 735 12.00 -6.60 -8.31
CA ARG A 735 11.41 -5.40 -7.71
C ARG A 735 10.07 -5.70 -7.04
N ARG A 736 9.18 -6.46 -7.71
CA ARG A 736 7.90 -6.91 -7.13
C ARG A 736 8.11 -7.74 -5.86
N ASP A 737 9.12 -8.60 -5.85
CA ASP A 737 9.44 -9.40 -4.68
C ASP A 737 9.90 -8.51 -3.52
N TYR A 738 10.71 -7.49 -3.78
CA TYR A 738 11.14 -6.52 -2.77
C TYR A 738 10.00 -5.61 -2.27
N GLU A 739 9.02 -5.29 -3.10
CA GLU A 739 7.83 -4.54 -2.70
C GLU A 739 7.00 -5.27 -1.63
N ARG A 740 7.12 -6.59 -1.54
CA ARG A 740 6.46 -7.44 -0.53
C ARG A 740 7.24 -7.58 0.78
N LEU A 741 8.45 -7.05 0.86
CA LEU A 741 9.30 -7.14 2.03
C LEU A 741 9.26 -5.85 2.84
N SER A 742 9.44 -5.98 4.15
CA SER A 742 9.75 -4.90 5.09
C SER A 742 11.16 -5.09 5.63
N ILE A 743 11.87 -3.98 5.83
CA ILE A 743 13.15 -3.96 6.54
C ILE A 743 13.05 -2.97 7.71
N PRO A 744 13.85 -3.11 8.76
CA PRO A 744 13.91 -2.16 9.88
C PRO A 744 14.18 -0.73 9.41
N GLU A 745 13.92 0.26 10.26
CA GLU A 745 14.27 1.67 10.00
C GLU A 745 15.77 1.92 10.22
N SER A 746 16.40 1.17 11.13
CA SER A 746 17.85 1.20 11.36
C SER A 746 18.37 -0.19 11.71
N TRP A 747 19.60 -0.50 11.29
CA TRP A 747 20.23 -1.82 11.49
C TRP A 747 21.74 -1.74 11.35
N THR A 748 22.44 -2.83 11.72
CA THR A 748 23.88 -3.01 11.51
C THR A 748 24.10 -4.08 10.43
N GLY A 749 25.03 -3.84 9.51
CA GLY A 749 25.35 -4.77 8.44
C GLY A 749 24.26 -4.86 7.37
N THR A 750 23.86 -6.08 6.99
CA THR A 750 22.76 -6.34 6.06
C THR A 750 21.46 -6.60 6.84
N PRO A 751 20.36 -5.88 6.56
CA PRO A 751 19.12 -6.01 7.33
C PRO A 751 18.44 -7.36 7.09
N ALA A 752 17.79 -7.88 8.13
CA ALA A 752 16.86 -8.98 7.98
C ALA A 752 15.57 -8.45 7.31
N ALA A 753 15.25 -8.94 6.12
CA ALA A 753 13.99 -8.64 5.46
C ALA A 753 12.89 -9.58 5.96
N VAL A 754 11.73 -9.02 6.27
CA VAL A 754 10.54 -9.77 6.68
C VAL A 754 9.38 -9.48 5.72
N PRO A 755 8.48 -10.42 5.46
CA PRO A 755 7.29 -10.13 4.66
C PRO A 755 6.45 -9.01 5.28
N LEU A 756 5.91 -8.14 4.44
CA LEU A 756 5.05 -7.02 4.88
C LEU A 756 3.83 -7.47 5.70
N ASP A 757 3.31 -8.68 5.40
CA ASP A 757 2.15 -9.25 6.07
C ASP A 757 2.50 -10.06 7.34
N ALA A 758 3.78 -10.25 7.63
CA ALA A 758 4.25 -10.77 8.91
C ALA A 758 4.20 -9.63 9.95
N GLY A 759 3.01 -9.08 10.15
CA GLY A 759 2.79 -8.05 11.15
C GLY A 759 3.12 -8.61 12.54
N ASP A 760 3.90 -7.86 13.32
CA ASP A 760 4.02 -8.10 14.75
C ASP A 760 2.61 -8.15 15.33
N ALA A 761 2.19 -9.33 15.76
CA ALA A 761 0.93 -9.54 16.49
C ALA A 761 0.93 -8.82 17.87
N ASP A 762 2.05 -8.19 18.22
CA ASP A 762 2.27 -7.49 19.49
C ASP A 762 1.97 -5.99 19.45
N ALA A 763 1.34 -5.46 18.40
CA ALA A 763 0.85 -4.08 18.39
C ALA A 763 -0.51 -3.96 19.14
N GLU A 764 -0.66 -4.63 20.28
CA GLU A 764 -1.75 -4.41 21.23
C GLU A 764 -1.45 -3.17 22.09
N GLY A 765 -1.68 -1.98 21.51
CA GLY A 765 -1.69 -0.74 22.25
C GLY A 765 -2.75 0.20 21.68
N ASP A 766 -3.58 0.78 22.56
CA ASP A 766 -4.52 1.82 22.14
C ASP A 766 -3.86 3.19 21.97
N VAL A 767 -2.53 3.29 22.16
CA VAL A 767 -1.78 4.53 22.05
C VAL A 767 -0.55 4.35 21.15
N VAL A 768 -0.49 5.15 20.08
CA VAL A 768 0.68 5.29 19.20
C VAL A 768 1.43 6.55 19.59
N SER A 769 2.75 6.44 19.76
CA SER A 769 3.62 7.56 20.16
C SER A 769 4.53 8.00 19.01
N GLY A 770 4.78 9.30 18.90
CA GLY A 770 5.65 9.89 17.91
C GLY A 770 6.16 11.27 18.35
N ILE A 771 6.48 12.11 17.40
CA ILE A 771 6.93 13.50 17.65
C ILE A 771 5.76 14.42 17.30
N GLY A 772 5.29 15.19 18.28
CA GLY A 772 4.33 16.27 18.06
C GLY A 772 4.99 17.44 17.33
N VAL A 773 4.53 17.75 16.14
CA VAL A 773 5.16 18.77 15.27
C VAL A 773 4.26 19.95 14.93
N SER A 774 2.97 19.83 15.16
CA SER A 774 1.99 20.89 15.04
C SER A 774 0.94 20.70 16.12
N SER A 775 0.72 21.73 16.92
CA SER A 775 -0.08 21.68 18.14
C SER A 775 -1.57 21.56 17.89
N GLY A 776 -2.28 21.12 18.92
CA GLY A 776 -3.74 20.95 18.96
C GLY A 776 -4.15 19.53 19.29
N ILE A 777 -5.42 19.38 19.66
CA ILE A 777 -6.03 18.07 19.95
C ILE A 777 -7.29 17.94 19.10
N VAL A 778 -7.38 16.86 18.36
CA VAL A 778 -8.53 16.57 17.49
C VAL A 778 -8.94 15.10 17.66
N GLU A 779 -10.26 14.89 17.71
CA GLU A 779 -10.87 13.55 17.61
C GLU A 779 -11.55 13.40 16.25
N GLY A 780 -11.26 12.33 15.56
CA GLY A 780 -11.82 12.05 14.23
C GLY A 780 -11.78 10.58 13.87
N VAL A 781 -12.34 10.26 12.72
CA VAL A 781 -12.26 8.93 12.12
C VAL A 781 -10.95 8.83 11.35
N ALA A 782 -10.18 7.80 11.59
CA ALA A 782 -8.92 7.56 10.91
C ALA A 782 -9.14 7.06 9.48
N ARG A 783 -8.37 7.59 8.55
CA ARG A 783 -8.25 7.13 7.18
C ARG A 783 -6.79 6.79 6.89
N VAL A 784 -6.48 5.50 6.79
CA VAL A 784 -5.14 5.05 6.40
C VAL A 784 -5.02 5.12 4.89
N VAL A 785 -4.05 5.89 4.42
CA VAL A 785 -3.82 6.16 2.99
C VAL A 785 -2.42 5.72 2.62
N THR A 786 -2.32 4.84 1.66
CA THR A 786 -1.04 4.37 1.09
C THR A 786 -0.67 5.10 -0.19
N ASP A 787 -1.67 5.57 -0.95
CA ASP A 787 -1.50 6.32 -2.19
C ASP A 787 -2.51 7.48 -2.24
N PRO A 788 -2.04 8.73 -2.30
CA PRO A 788 -2.91 9.90 -2.33
C PRO A 788 -3.73 10.01 -3.62
N GLY A 789 -3.32 9.31 -4.67
CA GLY A 789 -4.00 9.27 -5.95
C GLY A 789 -5.26 8.40 -5.98
N PHE A 790 -5.42 7.44 -5.08
CA PHE A 790 -6.48 6.43 -5.14
C PHE A 790 -7.44 6.41 -3.94
N THR A 791 -7.18 7.19 -2.89
CA THR A 791 -7.99 7.16 -1.66
C THR A 791 -8.74 8.45 -1.47
N GLU A 792 -10.07 8.38 -1.32
CA GLU A 792 -10.89 9.51 -0.87
C GLU A 792 -10.70 9.71 0.63
N VAL A 793 -10.27 10.90 1.01
CA VAL A 793 -10.28 11.37 2.40
C VAL A 793 -11.49 12.28 2.54
N LEU A 794 -12.44 11.88 3.39
CA LEU A 794 -13.60 12.69 3.67
C LEU A 794 -13.22 13.87 4.56
N THR A 795 -14.04 14.92 4.49
CA THR A 795 -13.88 16.10 5.36
C THR A 795 -13.88 15.68 6.82
N ASP A 796 -12.93 16.21 7.60
CA ASP A 796 -12.78 16.00 9.03
C ASP A 796 -12.29 14.60 9.45
N GLU A 797 -11.80 13.78 8.52
CA GLU A 797 -11.07 12.56 8.85
C GLU A 797 -9.62 12.86 9.27
N VAL A 798 -9.07 11.98 10.10
CA VAL A 798 -7.64 11.98 10.47
C VAL A 798 -6.87 11.20 9.42
N LEU A 799 -5.98 11.86 8.70
CA LEU A 799 -5.12 11.24 7.70
C LEU A 799 -3.98 10.48 8.38
N VAL A 800 -3.87 9.19 8.09
CA VAL A 800 -2.78 8.32 8.58
C VAL A 800 -2.01 7.81 7.37
N ALA A 801 -0.70 8.09 7.31
CA ALA A 801 0.16 7.75 6.18
C ALA A 801 1.54 7.26 6.62
N SER A 802 2.20 6.45 5.81
CA SER A 802 3.57 6.03 6.10
C SER A 802 4.59 7.16 5.86
N THR A 803 4.45 7.89 4.77
CA THR A 803 5.24 9.08 4.42
C THR A 803 4.40 10.00 3.56
N THR A 804 4.81 11.25 3.39
CA THR A 804 4.10 12.25 2.59
C THR A 804 5.04 13.06 1.73
N ASP A 805 4.55 13.51 0.59
CA ASP A 805 5.23 14.40 -0.35
C ASP A 805 4.28 15.55 -0.76
N PRO A 806 4.71 16.55 -1.55
CA PRO A 806 3.86 17.68 -1.95
C PRO A 806 2.55 17.30 -2.66
N SER A 807 2.44 16.13 -3.29
CA SER A 807 1.17 15.66 -3.87
C SER A 807 0.08 15.43 -2.81
N TRP A 808 0.48 15.15 -1.56
CA TRP A 808 -0.42 14.97 -0.42
C TRP A 808 -1.01 16.28 0.11
N SER A 809 -0.43 17.44 -0.25
CA SER A 809 -0.88 18.74 0.28
C SER A 809 -2.36 19.00 0.05
N SER A 810 -2.92 18.48 -1.04
CA SER A 810 -4.33 18.62 -1.39
C SER A 810 -5.25 17.84 -0.44
N ILE A 811 -4.91 16.60 -0.08
CA ILE A 811 -5.70 15.80 0.86
C ILE A 811 -5.43 16.19 2.31
N MET A 812 -4.22 16.65 2.64
CA MET A 812 -3.93 17.23 3.95
C MET A 812 -4.79 18.46 4.22
N PHE A 813 -5.05 19.29 3.20
CA PHE A 813 -5.91 20.49 3.34
C PHE A 813 -7.35 20.15 3.76
N VAL A 814 -7.84 18.96 3.44
CA VAL A 814 -9.20 18.51 3.77
C VAL A 814 -9.26 17.73 5.09
N SER A 815 -8.12 17.26 5.60
CA SER A 815 -8.03 16.47 6.81
C SER A 815 -8.19 17.32 8.09
N SER A 816 -8.57 16.65 9.20
CA SER A 816 -8.68 17.29 10.51
C SER A 816 -7.39 17.22 11.33
N ALA A 817 -6.59 16.18 11.12
CA ALA A 817 -5.27 16.00 11.75
C ALA A 817 -4.41 15.05 10.88
N LEU A 818 -3.11 14.99 11.16
CA LEU A 818 -2.14 14.17 10.44
C LEU A 818 -1.39 13.25 11.37
N VAL A 819 -1.23 11.98 10.97
CA VAL A 819 -0.42 10.97 11.63
C VAL A 819 0.49 10.35 10.58
N VAL A 820 1.82 10.39 10.77
CA VAL A 820 2.78 9.94 9.76
C VAL A 820 3.88 9.08 10.38
N ASP A 821 4.14 7.91 9.81
CA ASP A 821 5.10 6.96 10.35
C ASP A 821 6.54 7.44 10.21
N ILE A 822 6.90 8.00 9.07
CA ILE A 822 8.25 8.46 8.76
C ILE A 822 8.26 9.98 8.65
N GLY A 823 9.13 10.64 9.38
CA GLY A 823 9.33 12.07 9.26
C GLY A 823 9.80 12.72 10.56
N GLY A 824 10.49 13.83 10.43
CA GLY A 824 10.96 14.65 11.55
C GLY A 824 10.29 16.02 11.62
N ALA A 825 10.76 16.88 12.49
CA ALA A 825 10.24 18.24 12.69
C ALA A 825 10.31 19.14 11.43
N LEU A 826 11.10 18.77 10.45
CA LEU A 826 11.27 19.45 9.15
C LEU A 826 10.71 18.64 7.96
N SER A 827 10.03 17.52 8.20
CA SER A 827 9.40 16.72 7.17
C SER A 827 8.32 17.50 6.41
N HIS A 828 7.89 16.98 5.26
CA HIS A 828 6.81 17.57 4.47
C HIS A 828 5.52 17.70 5.31
N ALA A 829 5.11 16.61 5.98
CA ALA A 829 3.93 16.61 6.86
C ALA A 829 3.99 17.69 7.93
N ALA A 830 5.14 17.82 8.61
CA ALA A 830 5.33 18.80 9.68
C ALA A 830 5.20 20.25 9.19
N VAL A 831 5.75 20.54 8.00
CA VAL A 831 5.68 21.88 7.41
C VAL A 831 4.25 22.22 6.99
N VAL A 832 3.60 21.33 6.25
CA VAL A 832 2.22 21.55 5.77
C VAL A 832 1.23 21.61 6.94
N ALA A 833 1.35 20.73 7.92
CA ALA A 833 0.49 20.75 9.11
C ALA A 833 0.54 22.11 9.83
N ARG A 834 1.74 22.68 10.02
CA ARG A 834 1.90 24.01 10.66
C ARG A 834 1.29 25.14 9.83
N GLU A 835 1.47 25.11 8.50
CA GLU A 835 0.89 26.11 7.60
C GLU A 835 -0.65 26.02 7.59
N LEU A 836 -1.20 24.80 7.66
CA LEU A 836 -2.64 24.55 7.68
C LEU A 836 -3.26 24.66 9.09
N GLY A 837 -2.42 24.69 10.14
CA GLY A 837 -2.88 24.70 11.55
C GLY A 837 -3.53 23.38 11.97
N LEU A 838 -3.06 22.26 11.43
CA LEU A 838 -3.57 20.92 11.74
C LEU A 838 -2.73 20.26 12.84
N PRO A 839 -3.33 19.62 13.87
CA PRO A 839 -2.60 18.78 14.79
C PRO A 839 -1.84 17.69 14.03
N CYS A 840 -0.57 17.47 14.37
CA CYS A 840 0.24 16.52 13.63
C CYS A 840 1.23 15.79 14.53
N VAL A 841 1.26 14.46 14.37
CA VAL A 841 2.22 13.56 15.00
C VAL A 841 2.98 12.84 13.89
N VAL A 842 4.31 12.95 13.88
CA VAL A 842 5.21 12.27 12.93
C VAL A 842 6.14 11.30 13.66
N ASN A 843 6.85 10.47 12.90
CA ASN A 843 7.73 9.42 13.44
C ASN A 843 7.00 8.43 14.34
N THR A 844 5.78 8.05 13.95
CA THR A 844 5.00 7.06 14.70
C THR A 844 5.47 5.63 14.46
N ARG A 845 6.31 5.39 13.43
CA ARG A 845 6.93 4.11 13.06
C ARG A 845 5.94 3.02 12.66
N ASN A 846 4.84 2.86 13.39
CA ASN A 846 3.83 1.82 13.21
C ASN A 846 2.39 2.34 13.16
N GLY A 847 2.18 3.64 13.03
CA GLY A 847 0.84 4.25 13.02
C GLY A 847 -0.06 3.64 11.95
N THR A 848 0.44 3.46 10.73
CA THR A 848 -0.32 2.83 9.62
C THR A 848 -0.62 1.33 9.83
N ARG A 849 0.09 0.66 10.73
CA ARG A 849 -0.14 -0.75 11.08
C ARG A 849 -1.07 -0.90 12.27
N THR A 850 -0.97 0.01 13.26
CA THR A 850 -1.72 -0.03 14.51
C THR A 850 -3.11 0.57 14.34
N ILE A 851 -3.23 1.67 13.58
CA ILE A 851 -4.48 2.38 13.31
C ILE A 851 -5.09 1.82 12.03
N ARG A 852 -6.41 1.56 12.05
CA ARG A 852 -7.15 1.06 10.88
C ARG A 852 -8.10 2.13 10.36
N THR A 853 -8.37 2.11 9.06
CA THR A 853 -9.41 2.96 8.49
C THR A 853 -10.75 2.68 9.17
N GLY A 854 -11.39 3.76 9.65
CA GLY A 854 -12.64 3.68 10.41
C GLY A 854 -12.47 3.71 11.93
N ASP A 855 -11.26 3.54 12.46
CA ASP A 855 -11.00 3.72 13.89
C ASP A 855 -11.29 5.18 14.31
N ARG A 856 -11.89 5.36 15.47
CA ARG A 856 -12.01 6.68 16.06
C ARG A 856 -10.78 6.96 16.92
N VAL A 857 -10.04 7.99 16.55
CA VAL A 857 -8.75 8.32 17.20
C VAL A 857 -8.77 9.74 17.76
N ARG A 858 -7.95 9.97 18.80
CA ARG A 858 -7.61 11.29 19.31
C ARG A 858 -6.14 11.56 19.01
N VAL A 859 -5.88 12.59 18.23
CA VAL A 859 -4.52 13.05 17.91
C VAL A 859 -4.18 14.22 18.81
N ASP A 860 -3.12 14.07 19.61
CA ASP A 860 -2.54 15.15 20.43
C ASP A 860 -1.19 15.57 19.85
N GLY A 861 -1.22 16.61 19.03
CA GLY A 861 -0.03 17.20 18.44
C GLY A 861 0.89 17.93 19.42
N ASN A 862 0.47 18.16 20.68
CA ASN A 862 1.30 18.76 21.72
C ASN A 862 2.12 17.65 22.43
N ALA A 863 1.46 16.55 22.77
CA ALA A 863 2.08 15.41 23.46
C ALA A 863 2.81 14.46 22.50
N GLY A 864 2.53 14.52 21.20
CA GLY A 864 3.04 13.57 20.20
C GLY A 864 2.42 12.17 20.32
N THR A 865 1.14 12.09 20.68
CA THR A 865 0.44 10.82 20.90
C THR A 865 -0.84 10.73 20.08
N VAL A 866 -1.17 9.50 19.68
CA VAL A 866 -2.43 9.16 19.03
C VAL A 866 -3.10 8.06 19.83
N GLU A 867 -4.25 8.34 20.43
CA GLU A 867 -5.03 7.39 21.22
C GLU A 867 -6.17 6.82 20.37
N ILE A 868 -6.32 5.49 20.33
CA ILE A 868 -7.43 4.83 19.65
C ILE A 868 -8.59 4.74 20.65
N LEU A 869 -9.57 5.62 20.47
CA LEU A 869 -10.74 5.72 21.36
C LEU A 869 -11.76 4.59 21.12
N ARG A 870 -11.86 4.14 19.87
CA ARG A 870 -12.75 3.06 19.46
C ARG A 870 -12.23 2.43 18.18
N ARG A 871 -12.08 1.11 18.18
CA ARG A 871 -11.76 0.34 16.97
C ARG A 871 -12.97 0.34 16.03
N ALA A 872 -12.72 0.39 14.73
CA ALA A 872 -13.74 0.14 13.73
C ALA A 872 -14.31 -1.26 13.99
N SER A 873 -15.64 -1.37 14.19
CA SER A 873 -16.29 -2.67 14.22
C SER A 873 -16.09 -3.32 12.85
N SER A 874 -15.78 -4.61 12.83
CA SER A 874 -15.71 -5.40 11.61
C SER A 874 -17.05 -5.54 10.90
N ASP A 875 -18.08 -4.88 11.40
CA ASP A 875 -19.44 -4.86 10.85
C ASP A 875 -19.58 -3.80 9.74
N LYS A 876 -20.09 -4.27 8.64
CA LYS A 876 -20.29 -3.60 7.35
C LYS A 876 -21.15 -2.34 7.46
N THR A 877 -20.73 -1.33 6.74
CA THR A 877 -21.56 -0.40 5.95
C THR A 877 -23.02 -0.22 6.42
N GLU A 878 -23.23 0.65 7.41
CA GLU A 878 -24.44 1.47 7.41
C GLU A 878 -24.19 2.64 6.45
N GLY A 879 -24.98 2.69 5.37
CA GLY A 879 -25.08 3.86 4.53
C GLY A 879 -25.52 5.09 5.33
N PRO A 880 -25.42 6.32 4.78
CA PRO A 880 -25.79 7.53 5.48
C PRO A 880 -27.31 7.55 5.68
N GLY A 881 -27.77 6.95 6.80
CA GLY A 881 -29.11 6.96 7.30
C GLY A 881 -29.25 7.95 8.43
N GLU A 882 -29.95 9.05 8.13
CA GLU A 882 -30.69 9.94 9.02
C GLU A 882 -30.00 10.39 10.31
N LEU A 883 -29.43 11.58 10.24
CA LEU A 883 -29.29 12.48 11.37
C LEU A 883 -30.70 12.73 11.99
N ILE A 884 -31.08 11.92 12.94
CA ILE A 884 -32.16 12.25 13.86
C ILE A 884 -31.66 13.38 14.74
N THR A 885 -32.18 14.57 14.46
CA THR A 885 -32.10 15.75 15.30
C THR A 885 -32.83 15.48 16.62
N GLU A 886 -32.12 15.05 17.64
CA GLU A 886 -32.56 15.26 19.01
C GLU A 886 -32.16 16.67 19.47
N ARG A 887 -32.99 17.65 19.08
CA ARG A 887 -33.11 18.91 19.79
C ARG A 887 -34.43 18.92 20.54
N GLY A 888 -34.33 18.92 21.86
CA GLY A 888 -35.33 19.60 22.67
C GLY A 888 -36.28 18.76 23.48
N ALA A 889 -35.87 18.40 24.67
CA ALA A 889 -36.79 18.37 25.83
C ALA A 889 -36.01 18.67 27.12
N ALA A 890 -35.61 19.91 27.30
CA ALA A 890 -35.29 20.38 28.64
C ALA A 890 -36.59 21.02 29.23
N SER A 891 -37.10 20.32 30.23
CA SER A 891 -38.26 20.67 30.98
C SER A 891 -38.17 22.09 31.58
N ARG A 892 -39.18 22.93 31.27
CA ARG A 892 -39.53 24.04 32.12
C ARG A 892 -40.17 23.51 33.43
N LYS A 893 -39.51 23.76 34.54
CA LYS A 893 -40.16 23.96 35.84
C LYS A 893 -39.30 24.85 36.71
N ASP A 894 -40.04 25.85 37.30
CA ASP A 894 -39.71 26.68 38.45
C ASP A 894 -39.01 28.01 38.18
N ALA A 895 -39.85 29.03 37.93
CA ALA A 895 -39.63 30.40 38.39
C ALA A 895 -40.68 30.76 39.44
N PRO A 896 -40.30 31.33 40.61
CA PRO A 896 -41.23 31.84 41.57
C PRO A 896 -41.65 33.29 41.17
N PRO A 897 -42.82 33.76 41.63
CA PRO A 897 -43.40 35.07 41.29
C PRO A 897 -42.87 36.16 42.20
N ALA A 898 -42.42 37.25 41.64
CA ALA A 898 -42.68 38.64 42.07
C ALA A 898 -41.97 39.61 41.11
#